data_171260badf27041f9c4846620697962b
#
_entry.id   171260badf27041f9c4846620697962b
#
_cell.length_a   1.000
_cell.length_b   1.000
_cell.length_c   1.000
_cell.angle_alpha   90.00
_cell.angle_beta   90.00
_cell.angle_gamma   90.00
#
_symmetry.space_group_name_H-M   'P 1'
#
loop_
_entity.id
_entity.type
_entity.pdbx_description
1 polymer ?
#
loop_
_entity_poly.entity_id
_entity_poly.type
_entity_poly.pdbx_seq_one_letter_code
_entity_poly.pdbx_strand_id
1 'polypeptide(L)'
;MSLEKSGISIKELKKILKHNYNIIGTIDRLDGEIDYNFRVHSSDDNKYLLKISRSDFNSDYIDYQIKLLDHLNKDCDIDFASNINTIEGKPFCIEKDSFGKDRCIRLLSWIEGRLWSYVNPIEKTLRKDLGSKTAIISDSLEKFKHPFSNRKIDWDISSSLWVEEHLEKFKVNQREVLENFIKDFKNHLSVYNELNKSVIHNDINDNNIVVSNDRINPKIASIIDFGDSIYSQKINDLAITCSYGIMNLNDPLAGCCEIVSGYNKLSLINDDELRMLYNLIGMRLVISVTKSLINKFEEPDNKYLQISEKTAWDLLNIWSQINSEYAYYSFRKACNLDAHPNKQKFSKWIRNKKISVKDLFPKLKESEFYKIDLSVGSEWIGGRNEIEDLNLFQFKIDKLQKKYPKKIIAGGYLEPRAIYTSDTYEKTGNYGAENRTIHLGLDFWLPPETKVSAMFDGEVVTAVNDEGDKEYGGLVILKHNIEDLEFYTLYGHNTVESVLKNKIGSKVDKGDVIAEIANYPENGNWAPHLHFQIMLSMLDYRIDYPGVCYFNQIDVWKDLCPDPNLIFKSKDLDLDLSDSEDELIKYRNSHLGKSLKLHYEEPLHIVRGEGVYLMDNYGRKYLDTVNNVAHVGHENESVVAKGKSQMSILNTNSRYLHKNINELSKELLKTLPKKLSVVHFVNSGSEANELAIRMMKSHTGQGDIIVSEHGYHGNTNICVDISSYKFDGKGGNGPPENTHVIPIPNNFRGKYRGSGSAKKYLNEVETCIKNIHSKKRGLGGFIIEPILSCGGQVELPGGFLEDAYNLVRKNGGICISDEVQVGCGRIGKSFWGFEIHNVIPDIITIGKPLGNGHPIGAVVCTKDIAESFANGMEFFNTFGGNPVSCSIGTEVLRFIKKEKLQENSRIIGDYFKGELIKLSKHYNIIGDVRGKGLFLGIEFVDRNMNPLMEETVYIVNRLKKYGILSSVDGPDNNVIKIKPPLTFNKHNCDMFIHYLRKILNEDFLNSKYYE
;
A
#
# COMPACT_ATOMS: atom_id res chain seq x y z
N MET A 1 -33.91 25.03 0.43
CA MET A 1 -35.10 25.82 -0.02
C MET A 1 -36.40 25.12 0.34
N SER A 2 -37.42 25.79 0.90
CA SER A 2 -38.70 25.17 1.20
C SER A 2 -39.56 25.01 -0.06
N LEU A 3 -40.43 23.98 -0.14
CA LEU A 3 -41.38 23.78 -1.25
C LEU A 3 -42.25 25.02 -1.54
N GLU A 4 -42.45 25.86 -0.52
CA GLU A 4 -43.17 27.13 -0.63
C GLU A 4 -42.50 28.11 -1.62
N LYS A 5 -41.17 28.00 -1.87
CA LYS A 5 -40.48 28.85 -2.85
C LYS A 5 -40.67 28.40 -4.32
N SER A 6 -41.01 27.11 -4.59
CA SER A 6 -41.37 26.65 -5.93
C SER A 6 -42.79 27.06 -6.31
N GLY A 7 -43.62 27.35 -5.32
CA GLY A 7 -45.05 27.67 -5.53
C GLY A 7 -45.90 26.51 -6.04
N ILE A 8 -45.35 25.29 -6.11
CA ILE A 8 -46.04 24.05 -6.54
C ILE A 8 -45.90 23.00 -5.45
N SER A 9 -47.03 22.51 -4.91
CA SER A 9 -47.06 21.48 -3.89
C SER A 9 -46.82 20.07 -4.46
N ILE A 10 -46.35 19.10 -3.63
CA ILE A 10 -46.20 17.70 -4.04
C ILE A 10 -47.54 17.12 -4.58
N LYS A 11 -48.66 17.56 -4.01
CA LYS A 11 -49.99 17.12 -4.46
C LYS A 11 -50.29 17.60 -5.86
N GLU A 12 -49.90 18.81 -6.19
CA GLU A 12 -50.03 19.40 -7.54
C GLU A 12 -49.08 18.72 -8.50
N LEU A 13 -47.81 18.50 -8.12
CA LEU A 13 -46.85 17.75 -8.92
C LEU A 13 -47.33 16.35 -9.30
N LYS A 14 -47.99 15.64 -8.38
CA LYS A 14 -48.57 14.32 -8.68
C LYS A 14 -49.71 14.43 -9.71
N LYS A 15 -50.50 15.52 -9.68
CA LYS A 15 -51.51 15.75 -10.69
C LYS A 15 -50.89 16.06 -12.05
N ILE A 16 -49.89 16.92 -12.08
CA ILE A 16 -49.16 17.32 -13.31
C ILE A 16 -48.53 16.09 -13.94
N LEU A 17 -47.82 15.24 -13.17
CA LEU A 17 -47.22 13.99 -13.67
C LEU A 17 -48.28 13.05 -14.27
N LYS A 18 -49.39 12.87 -13.57
CA LYS A 18 -50.48 12.04 -14.07
C LYS A 18 -51.10 12.58 -15.36
N HIS A 19 -51.33 13.91 -15.41
CA HIS A 19 -52.02 14.55 -16.53
C HIS A 19 -51.10 14.66 -17.77
N ASN A 20 -49.86 15.14 -17.58
CA ASN A 20 -48.97 15.41 -18.69
C ASN A 20 -48.07 14.23 -19.12
N TYR A 21 -47.82 13.28 -18.20
CA TYR A 21 -46.86 12.17 -18.49
C TYR A 21 -47.46 10.77 -18.25
N ASN A 22 -48.71 10.70 -17.79
CA ASN A 22 -49.36 9.44 -17.40
C ASN A 22 -48.61 8.62 -16.35
N ILE A 23 -47.87 9.29 -15.44
CA ILE A 23 -47.05 8.67 -14.38
C ILE A 23 -47.71 8.84 -13.03
N ILE A 24 -47.81 7.76 -12.26
CA ILE A 24 -48.28 7.72 -10.88
C ILE A 24 -47.13 7.19 -10.00
N GLY A 25 -46.84 7.88 -8.89
CA GLY A 25 -45.72 7.43 -8.04
C GLY A 25 -45.49 8.34 -6.82
N THR A 26 -44.36 8.06 -6.15
CA THR A 26 -43.87 8.89 -5.05
C THR A 26 -42.88 9.94 -5.58
N ILE A 27 -42.77 11.05 -4.86
CA ILE A 27 -41.89 12.16 -5.25
C ILE A 27 -41.05 12.54 -4.04
N ASP A 28 -39.74 12.48 -4.20
CA ASP A 28 -38.75 12.88 -3.20
C ASP A 28 -37.99 14.10 -3.72
N ARG A 29 -37.76 15.09 -2.85
CA ARG A 29 -37.02 16.29 -3.22
C ARG A 29 -35.51 15.96 -3.29
N LEU A 30 -34.85 16.55 -4.27
CA LEU A 30 -33.38 16.54 -4.41
C LEU A 30 -32.83 17.95 -4.25
N ASP A 31 -31.58 18.08 -3.87
CA ASP A 31 -30.88 19.36 -3.83
C ASP A 31 -30.62 19.87 -5.26
N GLY A 32 -30.51 21.17 -5.42
CA GLY A 32 -30.22 21.82 -6.71
C GLY A 32 -30.03 23.32 -6.54
N GLU A 33 -29.17 23.93 -7.38
CA GLU A 33 -28.81 25.34 -7.30
C GLU A 33 -29.79 26.24 -8.10
N ILE A 34 -30.14 25.84 -9.31
CA ILE A 34 -30.97 26.64 -10.23
C ILE A 34 -32.39 26.11 -10.27
N ASP A 35 -32.60 24.86 -10.70
CA ASP A 35 -33.89 24.22 -10.80
C ASP A 35 -34.29 23.53 -9.49
N TYR A 36 -35.61 23.38 -9.27
CA TYR A 36 -36.13 22.52 -8.21
C TYR A 36 -36.18 21.08 -8.73
N ASN A 37 -35.37 20.23 -8.18
CA ASN A 37 -35.19 18.86 -8.62
C ASN A 37 -35.92 17.88 -7.71
N PHE A 38 -36.55 16.86 -8.33
CA PHE A 38 -37.27 15.80 -7.60
C PHE A 38 -37.02 14.45 -8.25
N ARG A 39 -36.82 13.42 -7.41
CA ARG A 39 -36.85 12.04 -7.85
C ARG A 39 -38.31 11.57 -7.84
N VAL A 40 -38.77 11.03 -8.96
CA VAL A 40 -40.06 10.38 -9.11
C VAL A 40 -39.85 8.88 -9.16
N HIS A 41 -40.46 8.13 -8.28
CA HIS A 41 -40.49 6.66 -8.30
C HIS A 41 -41.90 6.22 -8.70
N SER A 42 -42.01 5.73 -9.91
CA SER A 42 -43.29 5.33 -10.55
C SER A 42 -43.80 4.03 -9.95
N SER A 43 -45.11 3.81 -10.05
CA SER A 43 -45.73 2.53 -9.65
C SER A 43 -45.25 1.33 -10.46
N ASP A 44 -44.62 1.53 -11.61
CA ASP A 44 -44.08 0.51 -12.49
C ASP A 44 -42.56 0.28 -12.23
N ASP A 45 -42.07 0.72 -11.06
CA ASP A 45 -40.69 0.62 -10.59
C ASP A 45 -39.68 1.42 -11.42
N ASN A 46 -40.11 2.31 -12.31
CA ASN A 46 -39.24 3.20 -13.05
C ASN A 46 -38.93 4.46 -12.23
N LYS A 47 -37.74 5.01 -12.38
CA LYS A 47 -37.33 6.27 -11.75
C LYS A 47 -37.14 7.36 -12.81
N TYR A 48 -37.48 8.60 -12.41
CA TYR A 48 -37.31 9.77 -13.26
C TYR A 48 -36.79 10.95 -12.46
N LEU A 49 -36.14 11.91 -13.14
CA LEU A 49 -35.77 13.21 -12.62
C LEU A 49 -36.78 14.24 -13.12
N LEU A 50 -37.57 14.81 -12.19
CA LEU A 50 -38.48 15.92 -12.48
C LEU A 50 -37.76 17.23 -12.15
N LYS A 51 -37.68 18.14 -13.12
CA LYS A 51 -37.11 19.47 -12.97
C LYS A 51 -38.19 20.53 -13.13
N ILE A 52 -38.22 21.49 -12.21
CA ILE A 52 -39.14 22.66 -12.24
C ILE A 52 -38.24 23.90 -12.32
N SER A 53 -38.41 24.70 -13.37
CA SER A 53 -37.63 25.91 -13.57
C SER A 53 -37.97 27.01 -12.56
N ARG A 54 -37.11 28.03 -12.44
CA ARG A 54 -37.50 29.33 -11.86
C ARG A 54 -38.51 30.04 -12.78
N SER A 55 -39.17 31.09 -12.26
CA SER A 55 -40.24 31.82 -12.97
C SER A 55 -39.73 32.64 -14.16
N ASP A 56 -38.44 32.90 -14.25
CA ASP A 56 -37.75 33.67 -15.29
C ASP A 56 -36.98 32.74 -16.27
N PHE A 57 -37.41 31.50 -16.45
CA PHE A 57 -36.74 30.54 -17.31
C PHE A 57 -36.70 30.99 -18.78
N ASN A 58 -35.63 30.61 -19.48
CA ASN A 58 -35.44 30.86 -20.89
C ASN A 58 -35.70 29.59 -21.72
N SER A 59 -36.65 29.66 -22.66
CA SER A 59 -37.01 28.53 -23.53
C SER A 59 -35.87 28.05 -24.41
N ASP A 60 -34.99 28.97 -24.87
CA ASP A 60 -33.83 28.64 -25.70
C ASP A 60 -32.77 27.86 -24.90
N TYR A 61 -32.67 28.14 -23.57
CA TYR A 61 -31.83 27.39 -22.67
C TYR A 61 -32.34 25.96 -22.49
N ILE A 62 -33.65 25.78 -22.41
CA ILE A 62 -34.24 24.43 -22.26
C ILE A 62 -34.08 23.65 -23.55
N ASP A 63 -34.32 24.27 -24.70
CA ASP A 63 -34.09 23.67 -26.03
C ASP A 63 -32.63 23.26 -26.24
N TYR A 64 -31.71 24.15 -25.82
CA TYR A 64 -30.25 23.83 -25.80
C TYR A 64 -29.94 22.56 -25.04
N GLN A 65 -30.41 22.43 -23.78
CA GLN A 65 -30.14 21.27 -22.94
C GLN A 65 -30.74 19.99 -23.53
N ILE A 66 -31.95 20.04 -24.08
CA ILE A 66 -32.58 18.85 -24.70
C ILE A 66 -31.79 18.40 -25.91
N LYS A 67 -31.44 19.31 -26.82
CA LYS A 67 -30.68 18.99 -28.04
C LYS A 67 -29.28 18.49 -27.71
N LEU A 68 -28.63 18.99 -26.67
CA LEU A 68 -27.33 18.56 -26.21
C LEU A 68 -27.39 17.14 -25.68
N LEU A 69 -28.36 16.80 -24.83
CA LEU A 69 -28.55 15.44 -24.33
C LEU A 69 -28.90 14.44 -25.44
N ASP A 70 -29.78 14.85 -26.39
CA ASP A 70 -30.11 14.02 -27.57
C ASP A 70 -28.87 13.74 -28.46
N HIS A 71 -28.00 14.76 -28.62
CA HIS A 71 -26.73 14.60 -29.34
C HIS A 71 -25.80 13.59 -28.62
N LEU A 72 -25.60 13.74 -27.32
CA LEU A 72 -24.76 12.84 -26.54
C LEU A 72 -25.28 11.39 -26.54
N ASN A 73 -26.59 11.20 -26.34
CA ASN A 73 -27.18 9.85 -26.38
C ASN A 73 -27.08 9.18 -27.77
N LYS A 74 -26.94 9.99 -28.83
CA LYS A 74 -26.76 9.46 -30.20
C LYS A 74 -25.30 9.17 -30.55
N ASP A 75 -24.35 9.97 -30.04
CA ASP A 75 -22.93 9.96 -30.47
C ASP A 75 -22.01 9.22 -29.49
N CYS A 76 -22.43 9.00 -28.23
CA CYS A 76 -21.62 8.36 -27.19
C CYS A 76 -22.16 6.98 -26.79
N ASP A 77 -21.24 6.08 -26.47
CA ASP A 77 -21.55 4.78 -25.81
C ASP A 77 -21.53 4.95 -24.26
N ILE A 78 -22.30 5.93 -23.80
CA ILE A 78 -22.54 6.24 -22.38
C ILE A 78 -24.00 6.61 -22.25
N ASP A 79 -24.69 6.12 -21.24
CA ASP A 79 -26.08 6.47 -20.98
C ASP A 79 -26.19 7.87 -20.34
N PHE A 80 -26.88 8.78 -21.03
CA PHE A 80 -27.24 10.09 -20.47
C PHE A 80 -28.74 10.18 -20.20
N ALA A 81 -29.11 11.09 -19.32
CA ALA A 81 -30.52 11.35 -19.06
C ALA A 81 -31.23 11.80 -20.35
N SER A 82 -32.31 11.11 -20.74
CA SER A 82 -33.13 11.43 -21.92
C SER A 82 -34.34 12.19 -21.52
N ASN A 83 -34.73 13.19 -22.31
CA ASN A 83 -35.97 13.94 -22.09
C ASN A 83 -37.18 13.04 -22.38
N ILE A 84 -38.11 13.00 -21.42
CA ILE A 84 -39.38 12.28 -21.54
C ILE A 84 -40.44 13.25 -22.01
N ASN A 85 -40.97 13.03 -23.22
CA ASN A 85 -42.01 13.90 -23.76
C ASN A 85 -43.33 13.70 -23.01
N THR A 86 -44.14 14.75 -22.98
CA THR A 86 -45.55 14.69 -22.51
C THR A 86 -46.38 13.76 -23.41
N ILE A 87 -47.54 13.34 -22.96
CA ILE A 87 -48.49 12.54 -23.77
C ILE A 87 -48.91 13.23 -25.06
N GLU A 88 -48.79 14.58 -25.15
CA GLU A 88 -49.02 15.38 -26.35
C GLU A 88 -47.79 15.46 -27.27
N GLY A 89 -46.67 14.77 -26.92
CA GLY A 89 -45.43 14.81 -27.67
C GLY A 89 -44.56 16.07 -27.47
N LYS A 90 -44.90 16.93 -26.51
CA LYS A 90 -44.10 18.13 -26.18
C LYS A 90 -42.95 17.79 -25.27
N PRO A 91 -41.80 18.46 -25.39
CA PRO A 91 -40.61 18.15 -24.58
C PRO A 91 -40.73 18.58 -23.11
N PHE A 92 -41.62 19.49 -22.77
CA PHE A 92 -41.96 19.97 -21.43
C PHE A 92 -43.38 20.51 -21.38
N CYS A 93 -43.91 20.74 -20.17
CA CYS A 93 -45.15 21.50 -19.98
C CYS A 93 -44.91 22.80 -19.19
N ILE A 94 -45.79 23.78 -19.36
CA ILE A 94 -45.76 25.02 -18.59
C ILE A 94 -46.99 25.03 -17.68
N GLU A 95 -46.75 25.24 -16.38
CA GLU A 95 -47.78 25.29 -15.35
C GLU A 95 -47.64 26.55 -14.49
N LYS A 96 -48.76 27.08 -14.04
CA LYS A 96 -48.76 28.24 -13.13
C LYS A 96 -48.57 27.79 -11.69
N ASP A 97 -47.64 28.43 -11.01
CA ASP A 97 -47.44 28.21 -9.57
C ASP A 97 -48.52 28.93 -8.75
N SER A 98 -48.51 28.74 -7.41
CA SER A 98 -49.48 29.39 -6.49
C SER A 98 -49.40 30.93 -6.46
N PHE A 99 -48.37 31.52 -7.06
CA PHE A 99 -48.13 32.95 -7.21
C PHE A 99 -48.57 33.46 -8.59
N GLY A 100 -49.12 32.55 -9.45
CA GLY A 100 -49.57 32.87 -10.81
C GLY A 100 -48.42 32.99 -11.82
N LYS A 101 -47.18 32.60 -11.47
CA LYS A 101 -45.99 32.63 -12.35
C LYS A 101 -45.91 31.34 -13.15
N ASP A 102 -45.48 31.45 -14.39
CA ASP A 102 -45.24 30.31 -15.27
C ASP A 102 -43.99 29.56 -14.85
N ARG A 103 -44.06 28.23 -14.78
CA ARG A 103 -42.96 27.29 -14.49
C ARG A 103 -42.87 26.27 -15.59
N CYS A 104 -41.68 26.10 -16.13
CA CYS A 104 -41.41 25.00 -17.04
C CYS A 104 -41.14 23.72 -16.20
N ILE A 105 -41.89 22.66 -16.53
CA ILE A 105 -41.80 21.36 -15.89
C ILE A 105 -41.37 20.35 -16.94
N ARG A 106 -40.25 19.69 -16.73
CA ARG A 106 -39.71 18.66 -17.60
C ARG A 106 -39.35 17.41 -16.83
N LEU A 107 -39.44 16.27 -17.50
CA LEU A 107 -39.12 14.97 -16.96
C LEU A 107 -37.97 14.34 -17.73
N LEU A 108 -36.98 13.82 -17.02
CA LEU A 108 -35.83 13.15 -17.58
C LEU A 108 -35.78 11.72 -17.07
N SER A 109 -35.19 10.78 -17.85
CA SER A 109 -34.87 9.45 -17.37
C SER A 109 -33.86 9.52 -16.22
N TRP A 110 -33.93 8.56 -15.31
CA TRP A 110 -33.01 8.46 -14.17
C TRP A 110 -31.77 7.68 -14.57
N ILE A 111 -30.59 8.14 -14.15
CA ILE A 111 -29.34 7.40 -14.28
C ILE A 111 -29.09 6.67 -12.97
N GLU A 112 -28.98 5.35 -13.04
CA GLU A 112 -28.70 4.52 -11.86
C GLU A 112 -27.23 4.57 -11.49
N GLY A 113 -26.94 4.71 -10.19
CA GLY A 113 -25.60 4.74 -9.66
C GLY A 113 -25.47 5.54 -8.37
N ARG A 114 -24.24 5.81 -7.98
CA ARG A 114 -23.86 6.59 -6.80
C ARG A 114 -23.08 7.82 -7.23
N LEU A 115 -23.27 8.95 -6.57
CA LEU A 115 -22.46 10.14 -6.85
C LEU A 115 -21.02 9.91 -6.39
N TRP A 116 -20.05 10.43 -7.14
CA TRP A 116 -18.62 10.37 -6.82
C TRP A 116 -18.31 10.82 -5.40
N SER A 117 -18.99 11.87 -4.91
CA SER A 117 -18.85 12.39 -3.54
C SER A 117 -19.16 11.37 -2.44
N TYR A 118 -19.88 10.29 -2.75
CA TYR A 118 -20.21 9.20 -1.82
C TYR A 118 -19.43 7.91 -2.09
N VAL A 119 -18.50 7.90 -3.06
CA VAL A 119 -17.72 6.70 -3.38
C VAL A 119 -16.47 6.60 -2.52
N ASN A 120 -16.28 5.48 -1.87
CA ASN A 120 -15.11 5.19 -1.03
C ASN A 120 -14.75 3.69 -1.11
N PRO A 121 -13.53 3.33 -1.57
CA PRO A 121 -12.45 4.19 -2.00
C PRO A 121 -12.56 4.61 -3.48
N ILE A 122 -11.91 5.72 -3.80
CA ILE A 122 -11.69 6.11 -5.20
C ILE A 122 -10.30 5.60 -5.60
N GLU A 123 -10.30 4.54 -6.42
CA GLU A 123 -9.08 3.87 -6.84
C GLU A 123 -8.53 4.41 -8.18
N LYS A 124 -7.26 4.10 -8.48
CA LYS A 124 -6.58 4.47 -9.73
C LYS A 124 -7.36 4.11 -11.00
N THR A 125 -7.97 2.91 -11.02
CA THR A 125 -8.77 2.44 -12.15
C THR A 125 -9.99 3.31 -12.40
N LEU A 126 -10.66 3.73 -11.33
CA LEU A 126 -11.83 4.60 -11.42
C LEU A 126 -11.45 6.02 -11.87
N ARG A 127 -10.33 6.58 -11.40
CA ARG A 127 -9.83 7.88 -11.87
C ARG A 127 -9.43 7.83 -13.36
N LYS A 128 -8.81 6.75 -13.82
CA LYS A 128 -8.54 6.55 -15.27
C LYS A 128 -9.82 6.45 -16.09
N ASP A 129 -10.82 5.74 -15.59
CA ASP A 129 -12.12 5.63 -16.26
C ASP A 129 -12.82 6.99 -16.34
N LEU A 130 -12.75 7.80 -15.26
CA LEU A 130 -13.27 9.18 -15.26
C LEU A 130 -12.61 10.02 -16.37
N GLY A 131 -11.29 10.00 -16.49
CA GLY A 131 -10.59 10.67 -17.58
C GLY A 131 -11.05 10.20 -18.97
N SER A 132 -11.23 8.89 -19.15
CA SER A 132 -11.70 8.31 -20.41
C SER A 132 -13.13 8.75 -20.75
N LYS A 133 -14.02 8.79 -19.76
CA LYS A 133 -15.41 9.22 -19.99
C LYS A 133 -15.49 10.71 -20.28
N THR A 134 -14.69 11.53 -19.60
CA THR A 134 -14.56 12.97 -19.90
C THR A 134 -14.09 13.18 -21.35
N ALA A 135 -13.12 12.40 -21.83
CA ALA A 135 -12.64 12.48 -23.21
C ALA A 135 -13.74 12.17 -24.23
N ILE A 136 -14.52 11.09 -24.01
CA ILE A 136 -15.64 10.70 -24.90
C ILE A 136 -16.65 11.85 -25.00
N ILE A 137 -17.02 12.46 -23.88
CA ILE A 137 -17.96 13.58 -23.83
C ILE A 137 -17.39 14.79 -24.57
N SER A 138 -16.15 15.18 -24.28
CA SER A 138 -15.49 16.32 -24.91
C SER A 138 -15.39 16.18 -26.42
N ASP A 139 -15.05 14.97 -26.95
CA ASP A 139 -14.97 14.71 -28.38
C ASP A 139 -16.34 14.71 -29.08
N SER A 140 -17.39 14.27 -28.39
CA SER A 140 -18.76 14.37 -28.88
C SER A 140 -19.23 15.81 -28.95
N LEU A 141 -19.02 16.57 -27.86
CA LEU A 141 -19.43 17.98 -27.76
C LEU A 141 -18.68 18.89 -28.74
N GLU A 142 -17.50 18.53 -29.22
CA GLU A 142 -16.80 19.25 -30.29
C GLU A 142 -17.60 19.31 -31.59
N LYS A 143 -18.42 18.28 -31.86
CA LYS A 143 -19.30 18.21 -33.05
C LYS A 143 -20.62 18.93 -32.85
N PHE A 144 -20.98 19.26 -31.62
CA PHE A 144 -22.26 19.89 -31.28
C PHE A 144 -22.19 21.41 -31.43
N LYS A 145 -23.22 22.01 -32.02
CA LYS A 145 -23.34 23.47 -32.22
C LYS A 145 -24.74 23.95 -31.87
N HIS A 146 -24.80 24.95 -31.05
CA HIS A 146 -26.07 25.63 -30.72
C HIS A 146 -25.83 27.11 -30.41
N PRO A 147 -26.63 28.07 -30.86
CA PRO A 147 -26.40 29.49 -30.60
C PRO A 147 -26.31 29.85 -29.12
N PHE A 148 -27.05 29.17 -28.26
CA PHE A 148 -27.11 29.42 -26.82
C PHE A 148 -25.83 29.01 -26.08
N SER A 149 -24.93 28.24 -26.69
CA SER A 149 -23.63 27.87 -26.08
C SER A 149 -22.72 29.10 -25.89
N ASN A 150 -22.89 30.19 -26.63
CA ASN A 150 -22.05 31.40 -26.55
C ASN A 150 -22.46 32.36 -25.40
N ARG A 151 -22.97 31.85 -24.30
CA ARG A 151 -23.28 32.62 -23.09
C ARG A 151 -22.08 32.75 -22.18
N LYS A 152 -22.09 33.75 -21.28
CA LYS A 152 -21.07 33.91 -20.22
C LYS A 152 -21.63 33.43 -18.90
N ILE A 153 -20.85 32.69 -18.15
CA ILE A 153 -21.14 32.24 -16.79
C ILE A 153 -19.91 32.41 -15.90
N ASP A 154 -20.13 32.65 -14.62
CA ASP A 154 -19.03 32.93 -13.67
C ASP A 154 -18.15 31.67 -13.42
N TRP A 155 -18.70 30.47 -13.63
CA TRP A 155 -17.98 29.21 -13.49
C TRP A 155 -17.01 28.89 -14.64
N ASP A 156 -17.06 29.66 -15.75
CA ASP A 156 -16.12 29.48 -16.87
C ASP A 156 -14.73 30.02 -16.53
N ILE A 157 -13.74 29.16 -16.64
CA ILE A 157 -12.32 29.53 -16.40
C ILE A 157 -11.89 30.68 -17.35
N SER A 158 -12.41 30.73 -18.57
CA SER A 158 -12.06 31.78 -19.54
C SER A 158 -12.47 33.17 -19.09
N SER A 159 -13.46 33.27 -18.23
CA SER A 159 -13.94 34.54 -17.67
C SER A 159 -13.60 34.74 -16.19
N SER A 160 -12.72 33.94 -15.64
CA SER A 160 -12.46 33.82 -14.20
C SER A 160 -11.85 35.02 -13.50
N LEU A 161 -11.36 36.04 -14.24
CA LEU A 161 -10.67 37.19 -13.63
C LEU A 161 -11.56 38.07 -12.75
N TRP A 162 -12.90 37.90 -12.76
CA TRP A 162 -13.80 38.54 -11.81
C TRP A 162 -13.47 38.22 -10.34
N VAL A 163 -12.77 37.13 -10.06
CA VAL A 163 -12.37 36.76 -8.70
C VAL A 163 -11.46 37.79 -8.05
N GLU A 164 -10.74 38.61 -8.82
CA GLU A 164 -9.88 39.68 -8.30
C GLU A 164 -10.62 40.74 -7.48
N GLU A 165 -11.88 41.05 -7.83
CA GLU A 165 -12.73 42.00 -7.12
C GLU A 165 -13.03 41.54 -5.68
N HIS A 166 -12.76 40.27 -5.38
CA HIS A 166 -13.09 39.65 -4.09
C HIS A 166 -11.85 39.33 -3.23
N LEU A 167 -10.61 39.57 -3.71
CA LEU A 167 -9.37 39.16 -3.02
C LEU A 167 -9.22 39.79 -1.63
N GLU A 168 -9.66 41.03 -1.46
CA GLU A 168 -9.59 41.74 -0.17
C GLU A 168 -10.48 41.11 0.93
N LYS A 169 -11.41 40.23 0.55
CA LYS A 169 -12.27 39.50 1.50
C LYS A 169 -11.57 38.29 2.14
N PHE A 170 -10.39 37.88 1.60
CA PHE A 170 -9.62 36.74 2.09
C PHE A 170 -8.53 37.15 3.09
N LYS A 171 -8.12 36.21 3.93
CA LYS A 171 -6.96 36.38 4.81
C LYS A 171 -5.69 36.50 3.99
N VAL A 172 -4.65 37.18 4.50
CA VAL A 172 -3.39 37.47 3.79
C VAL A 172 -2.79 36.23 3.16
N ASN A 173 -2.60 35.17 3.92
CA ASN A 173 -2.02 33.91 3.42
C ASN A 173 -2.89 33.19 2.35
N GLN A 174 -4.21 33.29 2.44
CA GLN A 174 -5.12 32.78 1.43
C GLN A 174 -5.06 33.62 0.16
N ARG A 175 -5.03 34.94 0.31
CA ARG A 175 -4.92 35.89 -0.81
C ARG A 175 -3.66 35.68 -1.62
N GLU A 176 -2.49 35.50 -0.98
CA GLU A 176 -1.23 35.21 -1.67
C GLU A 176 -1.32 34.00 -2.59
N VAL A 177 -1.93 32.92 -2.14
CA VAL A 177 -2.15 31.72 -2.97
C VAL A 177 -3.02 32.01 -4.19
N LEU A 178 -4.12 32.75 -3.98
CA LEU A 178 -5.04 33.12 -5.07
C LEU A 178 -4.35 34.04 -6.09
N GLU A 179 -3.65 35.07 -5.61
CA GLU A 179 -2.91 36.02 -6.45
C GLU A 179 -1.87 35.37 -7.34
N ASN A 180 -1.17 34.36 -6.82
CA ASN A 180 -0.19 33.62 -7.60
C ASN A 180 -0.81 32.89 -8.80
N PHE A 181 -1.91 32.17 -8.62
CA PHE A 181 -2.62 31.50 -9.72
C PHE A 181 -3.19 32.49 -10.73
N ILE A 182 -3.80 33.57 -10.26
CA ILE A 182 -4.35 34.63 -11.11
C ILE A 182 -3.26 35.30 -11.94
N LYS A 183 -2.12 35.62 -11.31
CA LYS A 183 -0.98 36.24 -11.97
C LYS A 183 -0.41 35.31 -13.06
N ASP A 184 -0.23 34.04 -12.74
CA ASP A 184 0.25 33.03 -13.69
C ASP A 184 -0.73 32.87 -14.87
N PHE A 185 -2.03 32.79 -14.59
CA PHE A 185 -3.06 32.73 -15.63
C PHE A 185 -3.01 33.95 -16.57
N LYS A 186 -2.88 35.16 -16.01
CA LYS A 186 -2.74 36.39 -16.79
C LYS A 186 -1.50 36.38 -17.68
N ASN A 187 -0.37 35.91 -17.19
CA ASN A 187 0.87 35.80 -17.95
C ASN A 187 0.74 34.88 -19.18
N HIS A 188 -0.14 33.89 -19.11
CA HIS A 188 -0.35 32.89 -20.16
C HIS A 188 -1.64 33.07 -20.95
N LEU A 189 -2.39 34.19 -20.77
CA LEU A 189 -3.68 34.43 -21.45
C LEU A 189 -3.58 34.38 -22.99
N SER A 190 -2.45 34.79 -23.58
CA SER A 190 -2.26 34.74 -25.03
C SER A 190 -2.26 33.30 -25.52
N VAL A 191 -1.52 32.42 -24.87
CA VAL A 191 -1.47 30.98 -25.19
C VAL A 191 -2.86 30.34 -24.94
N TYR A 192 -3.46 30.62 -23.79
CA TYR A 192 -4.77 30.08 -23.42
C TYR A 192 -5.85 30.44 -24.45
N ASN A 193 -5.88 31.66 -24.96
CA ASN A 193 -6.88 32.11 -25.94
C ASN A 193 -6.78 31.40 -27.30
N GLU A 194 -5.59 30.91 -27.65
CA GLU A 194 -5.34 30.15 -28.89
C GLU A 194 -5.65 28.64 -28.76
N LEU A 195 -5.94 28.14 -27.53
CA LEU A 195 -6.29 26.73 -27.34
C LEU A 195 -7.61 26.36 -28.02
N ASN A 196 -7.75 25.11 -28.41
CA ASN A 196 -8.95 24.58 -29.06
C ASN A 196 -10.22 24.83 -28.24
N LYS A 197 -11.27 25.31 -28.92
CA LYS A 197 -12.57 25.61 -28.32
C LYS A 197 -13.65 24.69 -28.85
N SER A 198 -14.53 24.28 -27.97
CA SER A 198 -15.73 23.48 -28.30
C SER A 198 -16.84 23.83 -27.30
N VAL A 199 -18.01 23.25 -27.49
CA VAL A 199 -18.96 23.14 -26.40
C VAL A 199 -18.36 22.19 -25.37
N ILE A 200 -18.38 22.59 -24.09
CA ILE A 200 -17.88 21.84 -22.95
C ILE A 200 -18.98 21.66 -21.92
N HIS A 201 -18.84 20.66 -21.05
CA HIS A 201 -19.73 20.46 -19.91
C HIS A 201 -19.63 21.59 -18.89
N ASN A 202 -18.38 22.00 -18.61
CA ASN A 202 -17.98 23.11 -17.72
C ASN A 202 -18.27 22.91 -16.22
N ASP A 203 -18.91 21.81 -15.80
CA ASP A 203 -19.19 21.54 -14.37
C ASP A 203 -19.11 20.04 -14.02
N ILE A 204 -18.05 19.35 -14.44
CA ILE A 204 -17.78 17.94 -14.07
C ILE A 204 -17.25 17.90 -12.63
N ASN A 205 -18.13 18.16 -11.67
CA ASN A 205 -17.82 18.13 -10.24
C ASN A 205 -18.22 16.76 -9.61
N ASP A 206 -17.87 16.56 -8.34
CA ASP A 206 -18.09 15.31 -7.60
C ASP A 206 -19.57 14.94 -7.37
N ASN A 207 -20.50 15.88 -7.55
CA ASN A 207 -21.95 15.64 -7.48
C ASN A 207 -22.58 15.43 -8.87
N ASN A 208 -21.83 15.65 -9.95
CA ASN A 208 -22.28 15.46 -11.33
C ASN A 208 -21.68 14.19 -11.97
N ILE A 209 -20.81 13.46 -11.28
CA ILE A 209 -20.23 12.20 -11.71
C ILE A 209 -20.99 11.04 -11.06
N VAL A 210 -21.61 10.18 -11.88
CA VAL A 210 -22.34 8.99 -11.44
C VAL A 210 -21.47 7.75 -11.63
N VAL A 211 -21.24 7.02 -10.55
CA VAL A 211 -20.47 5.78 -10.48
C VAL A 211 -21.43 4.60 -10.35
N SER A 212 -21.13 3.49 -10.99
CA SER A 212 -21.94 2.27 -10.95
C SER A 212 -22.17 1.76 -9.52
N ASN A 213 -23.22 0.93 -9.36
CA ASN A 213 -23.53 0.29 -8.07
C ASN A 213 -22.60 -0.86 -7.72
N ASP A 214 -21.73 -1.30 -8.66
CA ASP A 214 -20.65 -2.25 -8.34
C ASP A 214 -19.66 -1.60 -7.36
N ARG A 215 -19.47 -2.22 -6.21
CA ARG A 215 -18.65 -1.69 -5.12
C ARG A 215 -17.23 -2.26 -5.08
N ILE A 216 -17.01 -3.37 -5.79
CA ILE A 216 -15.69 -4.02 -5.90
C ILE A 216 -14.94 -3.46 -7.10
N ASN A 217 -15.62 -3.34 -8.24
CA ASN A 217 -15.06 -2.85 -9.51
C ASN A 217 -15.89 -1.68 -10.06
N PRO A 218 -15.95 -0.55 -9.34
CA PRO A 218 -16.75 0.60 -9.75
C PRO A 218 -16.24 1.17 -11.07
N LYS A 219 -17.19 1.61 -11.92
CA LYS A 219 -16.93 2.31 -13.19
C LYS A 219 -17.78 3.56 -13.25
N ILE A 220 -17.37 4.54 -14.06
CA ILE A 220 -18.19 5.71 -14.34
C ILE A 220 -19.38 5.27 -15.17
N ALA A 221 -20.57 5.41 -14.62
CA ALA A 221 -21.82 5.09 -15.29
C ALA A 221 -22.25 6.24 -16.22
N SER A 222 -22.15 7.48 -15.74
CA SER A 222 -22.52 8.68 -16.50
C SER A 222 -21.93 9.94 -15.88
N ILE A 223 -22.04 11.05 -16.62
CA ILE A 223 -21.87 12.42 -16.14
C ILE A 223 -23.20 13.13 -16.38
N ILE A 224 -23.69 13.85 -15.38
CA ILE A 224 -25.04 14.46 -15.37
C ILE A 224 -24.94 15.99 -15.21
N ASP A 225 -26.04 16.67 -15.41
CA ASP A 225 -26.24 18.11 -15.25
C ASP A 225 -25.42 19.01 -16.18
N PHE A 226 -25.82 19.02 -17.44
CA PHE A 226 -25.26 19.88 -18.49
C PHE A 226 -25.82 21.33 -18.45
N GLY A 227 -26.31 21.79 -17.30
CA GLY A 227 -26.84 23.13 -17.10
C GLY A 227 -25.84 24.25 -17.40
N ASP A 228 -24.56 24.02 -17.08
CA ASP A 228 -23.49 25.00 -17.25
C ASP A 228 -22.68 24.85 -18.53
N SER A 229 -23.14 24.00 -19.45
CA SER A 229 -22.45 23.78 -20.71
C SER A 229 -22.37 25.04 -21.56
N ILE A 230 -21.20 25.37 -22.07
CA ILE A 230 -20.90 26.59 -22.84
C ILE A 230 -19.84 26.31 -23.92
N TYR A 231 -19.64 27.26 -24.83
CA TYR A 231 -18.54 27.26 -25.80
C TYR A 231 -17.31 27.91 -25.16
N SER A 232 -16.30 27.09 -24.82
CA SER A 232 -15.06 27.52 -24.16
C SER A 232 -13.88 26.64 -24.58
N GLN A 233 -12.71 26.80 -23.96
CA GLN A 233 -11.55 25.95 -24.24
C GLN A 233 -11.83 24.49 -23.84
N LYS A 234 -11.60 23.55 -24.77
CA LYS A 234 -11.89 22.11 -24.59
C LYS A 234 -11.17 21.53 -23.34
N ILE A 235 -9.95 21.97 -23.10
CA ILE A 235 -9.13 21.51 -21.97
C ILE A 235 -9.72 21.85 -20.59
N ASN A 236 -10.62 22.83 -20.51
CA ASN A 236 -11.24 23.22 -19.25
C ASN A 236 -12.05 22.08 -18.62
N ASP A 237 -12.72 21.22 -19.43
CA ASP A 237 -13.43 20.06 -18.89
C ASP A 237 -12.49 19.09 -18.19
N LEU A 238 -11.29 18.84 -18.75
CA LEU A 238 -10.27 18.02 -18.09
C LEU A 238 -9.76 18.68 -16.81
N ALA A 239 -9.50 19.99 -16.83
CA ALA A 239 -9.04 20.73 -15.66
C ALA A 239 -10.07 20.68 -14.52
N ILE A 240 -11.36 20.85 -14.83
CA ILE A 240 -12.45 20.76 -13.87
C ILE A 240 -12.56 19.33 -13.33
N THR A 241 -12.57 18.34 -14.20
CA THR A 241 -12.59 16.92 -13.83
C THR A 241 -11.43 16.56 -12.87
N CYS A 242 -10.22 17.04 -13.17
CA CYS A 242 -9.06 16.87 -12.29
C CYS A 242 -9.28 17.54 -10.94
N SER A 243 -9.75 18.80 -10.90
CA SER A 243 -9.96 19.57 -9.65
C SER A 243 -10.83 18.81 -8.64
N TYR A 244 -11.88 18.16 -9.10
CA TYR A 244 -12.79 17.41 -8.22
C TYR A 244 -12.40 15.93 -8.07
N GLY A 245 -11.79 15.34 -9.09
CA GLY A 245 -11.37 13.93 -9.08
C GLY A 245 -10.20 13.60 -8.15
N ILE A 246 -9.44 14.64 -7.71
CA ILE A 246 -8.24 14.49 -6.85
C ILE A 246 -8.43 15.04 -5.43
N MET A 247 -9.62 15.47 -5.06
CA MET A 247 -9.90 15.94 -3.70
C MET A 247 -9.58 14.86 -2.66
N ASN A 248 -9.11 15.27 -1.49
CA ASN A 248 -8.74 14.41 -0.36
C ASN A 248 -7.55 13.44 -0.61
N LEU A 249 -6.77 13.63 -1.67
CA LEU A 249 -5.53 12.89 -1.90
C LEU A 249 -4.34 13.56 -1.23
N ASN A 250 -3.45 12.77 -0.64
CA ASN A 250 -2.16 13.26 -0.11
C ASN A 250 -1.17 13.60 -1.23
N ASP A 251 -1.22 12.86 -2.35
CA ASP A 251 -0.48 13.16 -3.57
C ASP A 251 -1.49 13.41 -4.71
N PRO A 252 -2.00 14.66 -4.85
CA PRO A 252 -3.00 15.00 -5.85
C PRO A 252 -2.42 14.99 -7.28
N LEU A 253 -1.12 15.25 -7.47
CA LEU A 253 -0.49 15.20 -8.79
C LEU A 253 -0.51 13.79 -9.38
N ALA A 254 -0.19 12.78 -8.57
CA ALA A 254 -0.28 11.38 -9.00
C ALA A 254 -1.72 11.02 -9.41
N GLY A 255 -2.72 11.43 -8.61
CA GLY A 255 -4.13 11.23 -8.95
C GLY A 255 -4.56 11.96 -10.24
N CYS A 256 -4.07 13.17 -10.44
CA CYS A 256 -4.30 13.96 -11.64
C CYS A 256 -3.72 13.26 -12.89
N CYS A 257 -2.48 12.76 -12.80
CA CYS A 257 -1.85 12.00 -13.89
C CYS A 257 -2.65 10.75 -14.29
N GLU A 258 -3.35 10.12 -13.35
CA GLU A 258 -4.23 8.98 -13.65
C GLU A 258 -5.44 9.40 -14.49
N ILE A 259 -6.07 10.54 -14.18
CA ILE A 259 -7.18 11.10 -14.96
C ILE A 259 -6.68 11.54 -16.35
N VAL A 260 -5.57 12.28 -16.41
CA VAL A 260 -4.93 12.73 -17.67
C VAL A 260 -4.59 11.53 -18.56
N SER A 261 -4.01 10.47 -18.00
CA SER A 261 -3.70 9.25 -18.75
C SER A 261 -4.96 8.59 -19.33
N GLY A 262 -6.06 8.57 -18.59
CA GLY A 262 -7.34 8.06 -19.07
C GLY A 262 -7.91 8.90 -20.22
N TYR A 263 -7.86 10.21 -20.10
CA TYR A 263 -8.31 11.17 -21.09
C TYR A 263 -7.49 11.05 -22.39
N ASN A 264 -6.16 11.15 -22.28
CA ASN A 264 -5.26 11.16 -23.43
C ASN A 264 -5.30 9.85 -24.25
N LYS A 265 -5.72 8.75 -23.65
CA LYS A 265 -5.89 7.46 -24.34
C LYS A 265 -6.92 7.54 -25.49
N LEU A 266 -7.91 8.40 -25.36
CA LEU A 266 -9.04 8.55 -26.31
C LEU A 266 -9.00 9.88 -27.04
N SER A 267 -8.66 10.98 -26.36
CA SER A 267 -8.57 12.33 -26.91
C SER A 267 -7.19 12.90 -26.63
N LEU A 268 -6.38 13.08 -27.67
CA LEU A 268 -5.00 13.53 -27.54
C LEU A 268 -4.94 14.97 -27.02
N ILE A 269 -4.08 15.20 -26.04
CA ILE A 269 -3.81 16.51 -25.45
C ILE A 269 -2.52 17.05 -26.09
N ASN A 270 -2.55 18.26 -26.61
CA ASN A 270 -1.35 18.89 -27.17
C ASN A 270 -0.45 19.49 -26.07
N ASP A 271 0.77 19.89 -26.44
CA ASP A 271 1.78 20.34 -25.48
C ASP A 271 1.40 21.65 -24.77
N ASP A 272 0.76 22.59 -25.47
CA ASP A 272 0.30 23.86 -24.89
C ASP A 272 -0.84 23.62 -23.89
N GLU A 273 -1.76 22.71 -24.17
CA GLU A 273 -2.80 22.28 -23.25
C GLU A 273 -2.22 21.64 -21.99
N LEU A 274 -1.21 20.75 -22.12
CA LEU A 274 -0.53 20.13 -20.98
C LEU A 274 0.19 21.18 -20.11
N ARG A 275 0.79 22.18 -20.74
CA ARG A 275 1.51 23.28 -20.05
C ARG A 275 0.57 24.15 -19.24
N MET A 276 -0.65 24.37 -19.75
CA MET A 276 -1.67 25.18 -19.06
C MET A 276 -2.40 24.42 -17.94
N LEU A 277 -2.46 23.09 -18.00
CA LEU A 277 -3.35 22.30 -17.18
C LEU A 277 -3.18 22.51 -15.66
N TYR A 278 -1.93 22.66 -15.19
CA TYR A 278 -1.65 22.96 -13.76
C TYR A 278 -2.35 24.24 -13.30
N ASN A 279 -2.22 25.29 -14.08
CA ASN A 279 -2.80 26.59 -13.73
C ASN A 279 -4.34 26.56 -13.86
N LEU A 280 -4.90 25.90 -14.89
CA LEU A 280 -6.34 25.77 -15.09
C LEU A 280 -7.02 25.02 -13.94
N ILE A 281 -6.39 23.98 -13.40
CA ILE A 281 -6.85 23.27 -12.18
C ILE A 281 -6.85 24.26 -11.00
N GLY A 282 -5.79 25.01 -10.81
CA GLY A 282 -5.69 26.05 -9.79
C GLY A 282 -6.79 27.10 -9.93
N MET A 283 -7.01 27.63 -11.14
CA MET A 283 -8.04 28.64 -11.41
C MET A 283 -9.47 28.13 -11.16
N ARG A 284 -9.76 26.84 -11.46
CA ARG A 284 -11.07 26.25 -11.09
C ARG A 284 -11.26 26.21 -9.57
N LEU A 285 -10.21 25.87 -8.83
CA LEU A 285 -10.26 25.90 -7.35
C LEU A 285 -10.39 27.33 -6.82
N VAL A 286 -9.70 28.31 -7.43
CA VAL A 286 -9.83 29.75 -7.10
C VAL A 286 -11.29 30.21 -7.28
N ILE A 287 -11.94 29.86 -8.41
CA ILE A 287 -13.35 30.14 -8.62
C ILE A 287 -14.20 29.50 -7.52
N SER A 288 -13.99 28.21 -7.21
CA SER A 288 -14.76 27.46 -6.23
C SER A 288 -14.72 28.10 -4.82
N VAL A 289 -13.51 28.44 -4.33
CA VAL A 289 -13.37 29.06 -3.00
C VAL A 289 -13.92 30.49 -2.97
N THR A 290 -13.83 31.23 -4.09
CA THR A 290 -14.37 32.59 -4.17
C THR A 290 -15.90 32.57 -4.19
N LYS A 291 -16.51 31.70 -4.99
CA LYS A 291 -17.97 31.50 -5.00
C LYS A 291 -18.50 31.08 -3.64
N SER A 292 -17.82 30.12 -2.98
CA SER A 292 -18.21 29.72 -1.62
C SER A 292 -18.18 30.88 -0.63
N LEU A 293 -17.17 31.75 -0.71
CA LEU A 293 -17.10 32.95 0.12
C LEU A 293 -18.27 33.88 -0.14
N ILE A 294 -18.59 34.16 -1.40
CA ILE A 294 -19.73 35.02 -1.79
C ILE A 294 -21.05 34.43 -1.26
N ASN A 295 -21.28 33.14 -1.50
CA ASN A 295 -22.47 32.43 -1.07
C ASN A 295 -22.69 32.47 0.45
N LYS A 296 -21.60 32.45 1.24
CA LYS A 296 -21.64 32.61 2.71
C LYS A 296 -22.19 33.98 3.13
N PHE A 297 -21.90 35.02 2.36
CA PHE A 297 -22.41 36.35 2.66
C PHE A 297 -23.86 36.53 2.18
N GLU A 298 -24.20 35.97 1.02
CA GLU A 298 -25.51 36.14 0.39
C GLU A 298 -26.57 35.15 0.92
N GLU A 299 -26.20 33.89 1.15
CA GLU A 299 -27.09 32.80 1.61
C GLU A 299 -26.46 32.04 2.80
N PRO A 300 -26.30 32.66 3.99
CA PRO A 300 -25.57 32.04 5.12
C PRO A 300 -26.21 30.75 5.66
N ASP A 301 -27.54 30.60 5.46
CA ASP A 301 -28.30 29.42 5.91
C ASP A 301 -28.23 28.22 4.93
N ASN A 302 -27.72 28.42 3.72
CA ASN A 302 -27.62 27.37 2.70
C ASN A 302 -26.29 26.60 2.82
N LYS A 303 -26.28 25.60 3.69
CA LYS A 303 -25.10 24.74 3.93
C LYS A 303 -24.65 23.97 2.69
N TYR A 304 -25.52 23.68 1.75
CA TYR A 304 -25.18 22.96 0.52
C TYR A 304 -24.12 23.70 -0.30
N LEU A 305 -24.24 25.01 -0.45
CA LEU A 305 -23.29 25.87 -1.17
C LEU A 305 -21.93 26.03 -0.48
N GLN A 306 -21.75 25.44 0.70
CA GLN A 306 -20.53 25.55 1.52
C GLN A 306 -19.82 24.21 1.73
N ILE A 307 -20.38 23.08 1.27
CA ILE A 307 -19.89 21.72 1.58
C ILE A 307 -18.47 21.51 1.05
N SER A 308 -18.15 21.96 -0.16
CA SER A 308 -16.86 21.71 -0.81
C SER A 308 -15.77 22.76 -0.48
N GLU A 309 -16.06 23.79 0.30
CA GLU A 309 -15.10 24.89 0.55
C GLU A 309 -13.83 24.40 1.24
N LYS A 310 -13.99 23.62 2.33
CA LYS A 310 -12.82 23.13 3.09
C LYS A 310 -11.94 22.23 2.22
N THR A 311 -12.55 21.29 1.49
CA THR A 311 -11.81 20.36 0.63
C THR A 311 -11.13 21.06 -0.54
N ALA A 312 -11.77 22.09 -1.10
CA ALA A 312 -11.19 22.92 -2.14
C ALA A 312 -9.98 23.72 -1.62
N TRP A 313 -10.06 24.30 -0.41
CA TRP A 313 -8.92 24.97 0.23
C TRP A 313 -7.78 24.00 0.58
N ASP A 314 -8.10 22.85 1.14
CA ASP A 314 -7.11 21.83 1.48
C ASP A 314 -6.35 21.40 0.21
N LEU A 315 -7.05 21.15 -0.89
CA LEU A 315 -6.44 20.84 -2.18
C LEU A 315 -5.64 22.01 -2.75
N LEU A 316 -6.19 23.22 -2.75
CA LEU A 316 -5.52 24.40 -3.30
C LEU A 316 -4.20 24.71 -2.59
N ASN A 317 -4.15 24.54 -1.26
CA ASN A 317 -2.93 24.68 -0.48
C ASN A 317 -1.88 23.62 -0.86
N ILE A 318 -2.27 22.35 -1.00
CA ILE A 318 -1.34 21.29 -1.44
C ILE A 318 -0.91 21.55 -2.89
N TRP A 319 -1.83 21.90 -3.77
CA TRP A 319 -1.58 22.14 -5.19
C TRP A 319 -0.60 23.29 -5.41
N SER A 320 -0.72 24.37 -4.64
CA SER A 320 0.17 25.53 -4.71
C SER A 320 1.64 25.24 -4.31
N GLN A 321 1.89 24.12 -3.60
CA GLN A 321 3.25 23.69 -3.25
C GLN A 321 3.89 22.80 -4.33
N ILE A 322 3.14 22.41 -5.35
CA ILE A 322 3.65 21.60 -6.45
C ILE A 322 4.28 22.55 -7.48
N ASN A 323 5.53 22.26 -7.85
CA ASN A 323 6.17 23.01 -8.93
C ASN A 323 5.42 22.81 -10.25
N SER A 324 5.05 23.89 -10.91
CA SER A 324 4.22 23.88 -12.13
C SER A 324 4.93 23.19 -13.32
N GLU A 325 6.24 23.35 -13.43
CA GLU A 325 7.04 22.73 -14.47
C GLU A 325 7.15 21.20 -14.23
N TYR A 326 7.32 20.78 -12.97
CA TYR A 326 7.29 19.36 -12.61
C TYR A 326 5.92 18.73 -12.89
N ALA A 327 4.84 19.46 -12.61
CA ALA A 327 3.49 19.02 -12.96
C ALA A 327 3.33 18.82 -14.47
N TYR A 328 3.79 19.79 -15.28
CA TYR A 328 3.79 19.68 -16.74
C TYR A 328 4.56 18.44 -17.23
N TYR A 329 5.76 18.18 -16.71
CA TYR A 329 6.53 16.99 -17.06
C TYR A 329 5.83 15.70 -16.66
N SER A 330 5.14 15.72 -15.52
CA SER A 330 4.33 14.58 -15.05
C SER A 330 3.13 14.32 -15.96
N PHE A 331 2.46 15.36 -16.44
CA PHE A 331 1.37 15.25 -17.41
C PHE A 331 1.85 14.73 -18.76
N ARG A 332 2.97 15.22 -19.26
CA ARG A 332 3.59 14.66 -20.48
C ARG A 332 3.82 13.15 -20.33
N LYS A 333 4.37 12.75 -19.19
CA LYS A 333 4.63 11.32 -18.91
C LYS A 333 3.34 10.50 -18.83
N ALA A 334 2.29 11.05 -18.23
CA ALA A 334 0.97 10.44 -18.19
C ALA A 334 0.37 10.24 -19.60
N CYS A 335 0.76 11.09 -20.57
CA CYS A 335 0.40 10.98 -21.99
C CYS A 335 1.37 10.09 -22.79
N ASN A 336 2.25 9.30 -22.17
CA ASN A 336 3.28 8.46 -22.80
C ASN A 336 4.30 9.25 -23.65
N LEU A 337 4.49 10.54 -23.37
CA LEU A 337 5.56 11.35 -23.95
C LEU A 337 6.80 11.27 -23.06
N ASP A 338 7.97 11.65 -23.59
CA ASP A 338 9.10 11.93 -22.70
C ASP A 338 8.75 13.10 -21.79
N ALA A 339 9.05 12.97 -20.48
CA ALA A 339 8.71 14.01 -19.51
C ALA A 339 9.35 15.35 -19.93
N HIS A 340 10.67 15.37 -20.15
CA HIS A 340 11.35 16.56 -20.67
C HIS A 340 11.40 16.54 -22.21
N PRO A 341 10.96 17.61 -22.91
CA PRO A 341 10.91 17.64 -24.38
C PRO A 341 12.27 17.40 -25.07
N ASN A 342 13.37 17.84 -24.45
CA ASN A 342 14.71 17.72 -24.99
C ASN A 342 15.43 16.41 -24.65
N LYS A 343 14.81 15.45 -23.94
CA LYS A 343 15.44 14.19 -23.54
C LYS A 343 16.06 13.44 -24.71
N GLN A 344 15.33 13.26 -25.79
CA GLN A 344 15.82 12.52 -26.96
C GLN A 344 16.96 13.27 -27.66
N LYS A 345 16.86 14.60 -27.75
CA LYS A 345 17.90 15.46 -28.33
C LYS A 345 19.17 15.37 -27.48
N PHE A 346 19.07 15.46 -26.16
CA PHE A 346 20.20 15.30 -25.24
C PHE A 346 20.83 13.89 -25.36
N SER A 347 20.02 12.85 -25.32
CA SER A 347 20.51 11.46 -25.39
C SER A 347 21.25 11.18 -26.70
N LYS A 348 20.76 11.72 -27.82
CA LYS A 348 21.45 11.61 -29.13
C LYS A 348 22.76 12.39 -29.15
N TRP A 349 22.76 13.61 -28.59
CA TRP A 349 23.94 14.47 -28.53
C TRP A 349 25.05 13.84 -27.70
N ILE A 350 24.73 13.38 -26.47
CA ILE A 350 25.75 12.87 -25.53
C ILE A 350 26.37 11.54 -26.01
N ARG A 351 25.60 10.69 -26.71
CA ARG A 351 26.10 9.43 -27.26
C ARG A 351 27.20 9.64 -28.31
N ASN A 352 27.22 10.77 -28.99
CA ASN A 352 28.19 11.10 -30.02
C ASN A 352 29.46 11.76 -29.43
N LYS A 353 29.49 12.15 -28.15
CA LYS A 353 30.66 12.75 -27.52
C LYS A 353 31.65 11.68 -27.05
N LYS A 354 32.93 11.98 -27.19
CA LYS A 354 34.06 11.18 -26.66
C LYS A 354 34.50 11.84 -25.35
N ILE A 355 34.06 11.31 -24.24
CA ILE A 355 34.34 11.82 -22.90
C ILE A 355 34.83 10.62 -22.07
N SER A 356 35.80 10.85 -21.22
CA SER A 356 36.41 9.82 -20.39
C SER A 356 36.36 10.21 -18.92
N VAL A 357 36.68 9.28 -18.04
CA VAL A 357 36.76 9.53 -16.60
C VAL A 357 37.83 10.58 -16.24
N LYS A 358 38.83 10.79 -17.10
CA LYS A 358 39.85 11.83 -16.92
C LYS A 358 39.33 13.24 -17.08
N ASP A 359 38.26 13.42 -17.89
CA ASP A 359 37.62 14.73 -18.02
C ASP A 359 36.96 15.15 -16.69
N LEU A 360 36.54 14.19 -15.87
CA LEU A 360 35.98 14.46 -14.54
C LEU A 360 37.06 14.45 -13.45
N PHE A 361 38.02 13.52 -13.52
CA PHE A 361 39.11 13.36 -12.53
C PHE A 361 40.48 13.44 -13.23
N PRO A 362 41.06 14.64 -13.40
CA PRO A 362 42.24 14.84 -14.29
C PRO A 362 43.50 14.11 -13.86
N LYS A 363 43.63 13.74 -12.59
CA LYS A 363 44.76 12.97 -12.07
C LYS A 363 44.59 11.44 -12.18
N LEU A 364 43.44 10.96 -12.53
CA LEU A 364 43.20 9.52 -12.68
C LEU A 364 43.66 9.04 -14.07
N LYS A 365 44.21 7.81 -14.13
CA LYS A 365 44.43 7.12 -15.41
C LYS A 365 43.11 6.62 -15.92
N GLU A 366 43.00 6.32 -17.22
CA GLU A 366 41.85 5.57 -17.74
C GLU A 366 41.72 4.26 -16.97
N SER A 367 40.57 4.04 -16.40
CA SER A 367 40.29 2.92 -15.52
C SER A 367 38.91 2.34 -15.85
N GLU A 368 38.79 1.05 -15.68
CA GLU A 368 37.48 0.35 -15.67
C GLU A 368 36.75 0.67 -14.36
N PHE A 369 35.45 0.47 -14.37
CA PHE A 369 34.66 0.61 -13.16
C PHE A 369 34.43 -0.73 -12.47
N TYR A 370 34.22 -0.66 -11.17
CA TYR A 370 33.64 -1.72 -10.39
C TYR A 370 32.31 -1.21 -9.87
N LYS A 371 31.20 -1.79 -10.37
CA LYS A 371 29.87 -1.44 -9.90
C LYS A 371 29.67 -1.98 -8.50
N ILE A 372 29.47 -1.08 -7.53
CA ILE A 372 29.07 -1.42 -6.19
C ILE A 372 27.56 -1.55 -6.14
N ASP A 373 27.07 -2.53 -5.41
CA ASP A 373 25.63 -2.73 -5.15
C ASP A 373 25.28 -2.16 -3.76
N LEU A 374 24.52 -1.07 -3.73
CA LEU A 374 23.99 -0.45 -2.52
C LEU A 374 22.46 -0.56 -2.46
N SER A 375 21.88 -1.42 -3.31
CA SER A 375 20.44 -1.63 -3.38
C SER A 375 19.85 -2.09 -2.04
N VAL A 376 18.53 -1.96 -1.89
CA VAL A 376 17.82 -2.40 -0.67
C VAL A 376 18.13 -3.86 -0.33
N GLY A 377 18.23 -4.73 -1.34
CA GLY A 377 18.53 -6.15 -1.19
C GLY A 377 20.01 -6.51 -1.10
N SER A 378 20.90 -5.54 -1.16
CA SER A 378 22.35 -5.81 -1.23
C SER A 378 22.89 -6.52 0.02
N GLU A 379 23.57 -7.66 -0.22
CA GLU A 379 24.32 -8.35 0.84
C GLU A 379 25.58 -7.58 1.25
N TRP A 380 26.15 -6.78 0.33
CA TRP A 380 27.39 -6.04 0.58
C TRP A 380 27.22 -4.98 1.65
N ILE A 381 26.07 -4.30 1.63
CA ILE A 381 25.80 -3.19 2.56
C ILE A 381 25.62 -3.68 4.02
N GLY A 382 25.10 -4.89 4.21
CA GLY A 382 24.87 -5.49 5.53
C GLY A 382 23.61 -5.02 6.21
N GLY A 383 23.57 -5.10 7.55
CA GLY A 383 22.43 -4.68 8.38
C GLY A 383 22.40 -3.17 8.63
N ARG A 384 21.30 -2.69 9.26
CA ARG A 384 21.11 -1.25 9.55
C ARG A 384 22.30 -0.64 10.29
N ASN A 385 22.81 -1.28 11.33
CA ASN A 385 23.95 -0.78 12.10
C ASN A 385 25.23 -0.68 11.26
N GLU A 386 25.40 -1.57 10.27
CA GLU A 386 26.55 -1.51 9.35
C GLU A 386 26.42 -0.39 8.32
N ILE A 387 25.16 -0.05 7.95
CA ILE A 387 24.85 1.05 7.03
C ILE A 387 25.10 2.41 7.70
N GLU A 388 24.78 2.53 8.98
CA GLU A 388 24.88 3.77 9.74
C GLU A 388 26.29 4.05 10.30
N ASP A 389 27.14 3.02 10.44
CA ASP A 389 28.52 3.17 10.86
C ASP A 389 29.42 3.60 9.70
N LEU A 390 29.68 4.91 9.59
CA LEU A 390 30.53 5.48 8.53
C LEU A 390 31.95 4.92 8.52
N ASN A 391 32.53 4.61 9.68
CA ASN A 391 33.89 4.04 9.75
C ASN A 391 33.92 2.64 9.18
N LEU A 392 32.91 1.83 9.49
CA LEU A 392 32.77 0.50 8.95
C LEU A 392 32.48 0.53 7.45
N PHE A 393 31.60 1.45 7.01
CA PHE A 393 31.32 1.62 5.59
C PHE A 393 32.58 2.02 4.82
N GLN A 394 33.35 3.01 5.29
CA GLN A 394 34.62 3.40 4.70
C GLN A 394 35.64 2.25 4.69
N PHE A 395 35.74 1.51 5.77
CA PHE A 395 36.59 0.31 5.81
C PHE A 395 36.22 -0.73 4.74
N LYS A 396 34.92 -0.95 4.52
CA LYS A 396 34.44 -1.84 3.45
C LYS A 396 34.82 -1.32 2.05
N ILE A 397 34.66 -0.01 1.81
CA ILE A 397 35.10 0.65 0.55
C ILE A 397 36.59 0.46 0.34
N ASP A 398 37.43 0.73 1.36
CA ASP A 398 38.88 0.61 1.28
C ASP A 398 39.32 -0.82 0.99
N LYS A 399 38.65 -1.80 1.60
CA LYS A 399 38.86 -3.22 1.35
C LYS A 399 38.49 -3.59 -0.08
N LEU A 400 37.39 -3.04 -0.61
CA LEU A 400 36.95 -3.25 -1.97
C LEU A 400 37.95 -2.63 -2.96
N GLN A 401 38.43 -1.42 -2.69
CA GLN A 401 39.41 -0.72 -3.52
C GLN A 401 40.77 -1.47 -3.54
N LYS A 402 41.18 -2.05 -2.39
CA LYS A 402 42.38 -2.91 -2.34
C LYS A 402 42.23 -4.17 -3.17
N LYS A 403 41.02 -4.73 -3.24
CA LYS A 403 40.73 -5.92 -4.07
C LYS A 403 40.76 -5.60 -5.56
N TYR A 404 40.34 -4.40 -5.94
CA TYR A 404 40.26 -3.94 -7.31
C TYR A 404 41.07 -2.63 -7.54
N PRO A 405 42.42 -2.67 -7.39
CA PRO A 405 43.23 -1.46 -7.32
C PRO A 405 43.31 -0.68 -8.64
N LYS A 406 42.88 -1.28 -9.75
CA LYS A 406 42.88 -0.64 -11.08
C LYS A 406 41.47 -0.18 -11.52
N LYS A 407 40.47 -0.41 -10.70
CA LYS A 407 39.06 -0.02 -11.01
C LYS A 407 38.64 1.13 -10.12
N ILE A 408 37.78 1.98 -10.64
CA ILE A 408 37.09 3.00 -9.86
C ILE A 408 35.83 2.38 -9.35
N ILE A 409 35.60 2.42 -8.02
CA ILE A 409 34.35 2.00 -7.42
C ILE A 409 33.31 3.07 -7.75
N ALA A 410 32.23 2.66 -8.45
CA ALA A 410 31.17 3.57 -8.86
C ALA A 410 29.83 2.82 -8.96
N GLY A 411 28.72 3.57 -8.99
CA GLY A 411 27.42 2.99 -9.24
C GLY A 411 26.27 3.86 -8.74
N GLY A 412 25.08 3.33 -8.85
CA GLY A 412 23.91 3.81 -8.14
C GLY A 412 22.85 4.54 -8.95
N TYR A 413 23.00 4.77 -10.25
CA TYR A 413 21.94 5.41 -11.04
C TYR A 413 20.66 4.55 -11.05
N LEU A 414 19.52 5.15 -10.70
CA LEU A 414 18.20 4.53 -10.48
C LEU A 414 18.22 3.34 -9.51
N GLU A 415 19.20 3.29 -8.61
CA GLU A 415 19.35 2.27 -7.59
C GLU A 415 18.48 2.59 -6.37
N PRO A 416 17.52 1.72 -5.99
CA PRO A 416 16.79 1.86 -4.74
C PRO A 416 17.69 1.49 -3.57
N ARG A 417 18.05 2.45 -2.70
CA ARG A 417 19.05 2.27 -1.65
C ARG A 417 18.48 2.10 -0.26
N ALA A 418 18.97 1.13 0.49
CA ALA A 418 18.57 0.87 1.87
C ALA A 418 18.88 2.05 2.81
N ILE A 419 19.90 2.85 2.52
CA ILE A 419 20.30 4.00 3.33
C ILE A 419 19.20 5.09 3.40
N TYR A 420 18.35 5.18 2.39
CA TYR A 420 17.26 6.15 2.29
C TYR A 420 15.91 5.64 2.81
N THR A 421 15.91 4.60 3.64
CA THR A 421 14.69 4.05 4.24
C THR A 421 14.43 4.56 5.66
N SER A 422 15.17 5.56 6.15
CA SER A 422 14.90 6.22 7.43
C SER A 422 13.73 7.21 7.31
N ASP A 423 13.19 7.65 8.46
CA ASP A 423 12.04 8.54 8.53
C ASP A 423 12.28 9.91 7.86
N THR A 424 13.54 10.35 7.75
CA THR A 424 13.94 11.59 7.06
C THR A 424 13.54 11.59 5.57
N TYR A 425 13.50 10.42 4.95
CA TYR A 425 13.15 10.25 3.55
C TYR A 425 11.70 9.82 3.33
N GLU A 426 10.88 9.79 4.39
CA GLU A 426 9.50 9.32 4.35
C GLU A 426 8.50 10.45 4.14
N LYS A 427 7.47 10.20 3.32
CA LYS A 427 6.23 11.01 3.26
C LYS A 427 5.00 10.11 3.36
N THR A 428 3.87 10.71 3.70
CA THR A 428 2.58 10.03 3.58
C THR A 428 2.04 10.21 2.15
N GLY A 429 2.07 9.13 1.37
CA GLY A 429 1.47 9.07 0.04
C GLY A 429 -0.03 8.72 0.08
N ASN A 430 -0.61 8.45 -1.09
CA ASN A 430 -2.03 8.09 -1.20
C ASN A 430 -2.36 6.73 -0.57
N TYR A 431 -1.37 5.84 -0.48
CA TYR A 431 -1.49 4.48 0.04
C TYR A 431 -0.55 4.21 1.23
N GLY A 432 -0.38 5.18 2.12
CA GLY A 432 0.47 5.05 3.29
C GLY A 432 1.85 5.67 3.12
N ALA A 433 2.81 5.25 3.94
CA ALA A 433 4.16 5.78 3.92
C ALA A 433 4.93 5.37 2.65
N GLU A 434 5.69 6.31 2.10
CA GLU A 434 6.57 6.14 0.93
C GLU A 434 7.92 6.79 1.22
N ASN A 435 9.02 6.11 0.83
CA ASN A 435 10.38 6.63 1.00
C ASN A 435 11.01 7.06 -0.32
N ARG A 436 11.79 8.15 -0.30
CA ARG A 436 12.62 8.57 -1.43
C ARG A 436 13.87 7.70 -1.51
N THR A 437 13.78 6.53 -2.15
CA THR A 437 14.88 5.54 -2.15
C THR A 437 15.68 5.52 -3.45
N ILE A 438 15.13 6.05 -4.54
CA ILE A 438 15.70 5.92 -5.89
C ILE A 438 16.75 7.00 -6.12
N HIS A 439 17.99 6.60 -6.23
CA HIS A 439 19.14 7.49 -6.46
C HIS A 439 19.19 7.98 -7.91
N LEU A 440 19.41 9.28 -8.11
CA LEU A 440 19.31 9.94 -9.43
C LEU A 440 20.66 10.26 -10.08
N GLY A 441 21.77 10.08 -9.37
CA GLY A 441 23.10 10.31 -9.87
C GLY A 441 23.94 9.06 -10.02
N LEU A 442 25.19 9.24 -10.33
CA LEU A 442 26.23 8.24 -10.32
C LEU A 442 27.28 8.65 -9.28
N ASP A 443 27.56 7.77 -8.31
CA ASP A 443 28.53 8.02 -7.28
C ASP A 443 29.88 7.39 -7.63
N PHE A 444 30.97 8.10 -7.28
CA PHE A 444 32.34 7.66 -7.45
C PHE A 444 33.06 7.69 -6.11
N TRP A 445 33.34 6.55 -5.53
CA TRP A 445 34.08 6.44 -4.25
C TRP A 445 35.57 6.58 -4.51
N LEU A 446 36.09 7.75 -4.17
CA LEU A 446 37.48 8.14 -4.33
C LEU A 446 38.00 8.81 -3.04
N PRO A 447 39.33 8.83 -2.80
CA PRO A 447 39.87 9.45 -1.61
C PRO A 447 39.51 10.94 -1.50
N PRO A 448 39.42 11.48 -0.28
CA PRO A 448 39.32 12.94 -0.06
C PRO A 448 40.41 13.68 -0.81
N GLU A 449 40.22 14.98 -1.09
CA GLU A 449 41.13 15.86 -1.86
C GLU A 449 41.30 15.45 -3.33
N THR A 450 40.57 14.47 -3.83
CA THR A 450 40.52 14.17 -5.26
C THR A 450 39.92 15.35 -6.01
N LYS A 451 40.67 15.90 -6.99
CA LYS A 451 40.24 17.01 -7.82
C LYS A 451 39.13 16.61 -8.75
N VAL A 452 38.09 17.42 -8.81
CA VAL A 452 36.92 17.29 -9.68
C VAL A 452 36.90 18.44 -10.70
N SER A 453 36.75 18.11 -11.97
CA SER A 453 36.73 19.06 -13.06
C SER A 453 35.40 19.18 -13.76
N ALA A 454 35.13 20.35 -14.33
CA ALA A 454 33.98 20.60 -15.20
C ALA A 454 34.01 19.66 -16.42
N MET A 455 32.93 18.93 -16.63
CA MET A 455 32.81 17.97 -17.76
C MET A 455 32.62 18.69 -19.11
N PHE A 456 32.05 19.86 -19.10
CA PHE A 456 31.69 20.70 -20.25
C PHE A 456 31.93 22.16 -19.93
N ASP A 457 32.06 22.98 -20.99
CA ASP A 457 32.02 24.42 -20.84
C ASP A 457 30.69 24.87 -20.27
N GLY A 458 30.68 25.78 -19.32
CA GLY A 458 29.45 26.17 -18.65
C GLY A 458 29.55 27.46 -17.84
N GLU A 459 28.47 27.70 -17.09
CA GLU A 459 28.35 28.81 -16.15
C GLU A 459 27.95 28.25 -14.77
N VAL A 460 28.58 28.77 -13.73
CA VAL A 460 28.25 28.38 -12.34
C VAL A 460 26.89 28.98 -11.97
N VAL A 461 25.90 28.14 -11.71
CA VAL A 461 24.57 28.56 -11.24
C VAL A 461 24.37 28.34 -9.75
N THR A 462 25.10 27.38 -9.15
CA THR A 462 25.11 27.11 -7.72
C THR A 462 26.55 26.83 -7.27
N ALA A 463 26.97 27.43 -6.16
CA ALA A 463 28.22 27.12 -5.46
C ALA A 463 27.99 27.45 -3.98
N VAL A 464 27.65 26.46 -3.18
CA VAL A 464 27.17 26.61 -1.78
C VAL A 464 27.68 25.51 -0.89
N ASN A 465 27.62 25.77 0.42
CA ASN A 465 27.62 24.72 1.43
C ASN A 465 26.15 24.33 1.73
N ASP A 466 25.76 23.17 1.31
CA ASP A 466 24.45 22.57 1.61
C ASP A 466 24.57 21.83 2.93
N GLU A 467 24.41 22.58 4.04
CA GLU A 467 24.63 22.08 5.40
C GLU A 467 23.52 21.15 5.85
N GLY A 468 23.87 20.02 6.41
CA GLY A 468 22.97 19.09 7.06
C GLY A 468 23.50 17.67 7.09
N ASP A 469 22.92 16.86 7.97
CA ASP A 469 23.18 15.42 7.95
C ASP A 469 22.47 14.81 6.75
N LYS A 470 23.25 14.11 5.92
CA LYS A 470 22.78 13.48 4.67
C LYS A 470 22.45 14.45 3.51
N GLU A 471 22.87 15.70 3.62
CA GLU A 471 22.83 16.67 2.52
C GLU A 471 24.13 16.62 1.68
N TYR A 472 24.29 17.53 0.71
CA TYR A 472 25.42 17.49 -0.23
C TYR A 472 26.74 18.03 0.34
N GLY A 473 26.73 18.79 1.43
CA GLY A 473 27.92 19.56 1.84
C GLY A 473 28.32 20.57 0.77
N GLY A 474 29.56 20.58 0.33
CA GLY A 474 30.01 21.43 -0.80
C GLY A 474 29.35 20.99 -2.12
N LEU A 475 28.53 21.88 -2.69
CA LEU A 475 27.72 21.65 -3.89
C LEU A 475 28.06 22.66 -4.99
N VAL A 476 28.39 22.18 -6.20
CA VAL A 476 28.48 22.98 -7.42
C VAL A 476 27.50 22.49 -8.46
N ILE A 477 26.76 23.40 -9.09
CA ILE A 477 25.95 23.10 -10.27
C ILE A 477 26.38 24.03 -11.41
N LEU A 478 26.65 23.43 -12.56
CA LEU A 478 27.00 24.14 -13.80
C LEU A 478 25.84 24.09 -14.78
N LYS A 479 25.53 25.22 -15.39
CA LYS A 479 24.61 25.33 -16.53
C LYS A 479 25.41 25.26 -17.83
N HIS A 480 24.95 24.46 -18.76
CA HIS A 480 25.55 24.27 -20.08
C HIS A 480 24.58 24.69 -21.18
N ASN A 481 25.07 25.47 -22.13
CA ASN A 481 24.34 25.85 -23.35
C ASN A 481 25.21 25.44 -24.55
N ILE A 482 24.94 24.24 -25.09
CA ILE A 482 25.79 23.66 -26.15
C ILE A 482 24.89 23.14 -27.28
N GLU A 483 25.11 23.63 -28.53
CA GLU A 483 24.37 23.19 -29.72
C GLU A 483 22.82 23.26 -29.55
N ASP A 484 22.29 24.35 -29.02
CA ASP A 484 20.88 24.57 -28.70
C ASP A 484 20.30 23.59 -27.68
N LEU A 485 21.14 23.02 -26.85
CA LEU A 485 20.75 22.22 -25.70
C LEU A 485 21.11 22.97 -24.41
N GLU A 486 20.15 23.18 -23.57
CA GLU A 486 20.33 23.57 -22.20
C GLU A 486 20.25 22.34 -21.30
N PHE A 487 21.22 22.12 -20.43
CA PHE A 487 21.25 21.09 -19.42
C PHE A 487 22.21 21.51 -18.29
N TYR A 488 22.20 20.74 -17.21
CA TYR A 488 22.97 21.04 -16.01
C TYR A 488 23.76 19.82 -15.56
N THR A 489 24.88 20.05 -14.87
CA THR A 489 25.63 19.00 -14.15
C THR A 489 25.82 19.40 -12.70
N LEU A 490 25.57 18.45 -11.79
CA LEU A 490 25.67 18.60 -10.36
C LEU A 490 26.86 17.80 -9.84
N TYR A 491 27.63 18.41 -8.95
CA TYR A 491 28.80 17.85 -8.28
C TYR A 491 28.65 18.06 -6.77
N GLY A 492 28.23 16.98 -6.07
CA GLY A 492 27.98 16.97 -4.61
C GLY A 492 29.09 16.32 -3.80
N HIS A 493 29.07 16.54 -2.50
CA HIS A 493 29.95 15.97 -1.47
C HIS A 493 31.41 16.45 -1.56
N ASN A 494 31.61 17.70 -1.92
CA ASN A 494 32.92 18.33 -2.05
C ASN A 494 33.30 19.17 -0.82
N THR A 495 34.55 19.57 -0.73
CA THR A 495 35.03 20.52 0.31
C THR A 495 34.39 21.88 0.10
N VAL A 496 33.91 22.49 1.17
CA VAL A 496 33.27 23.82 1.14
C VAL A 496 34.25 24.85 0.61
N GLU A 497 35.53 24.80 1.04
CA GLU A 497 36.55 25.73 0.58
C GLU A 497 36.75 25.69 -0.95
N SER A 498 36.78 24.49 -1.56
CA SER A 498 36.98 24.36 -3.01
C SER A 498 35.78 24.89 -3.80
N VAL A 499 34.59 24.60 -3.29
CA VAL A 499 33.32 24.99 -3.92
C VAL A 499 33.12 26.51 -3.89
N LEU A 500 33.35 27.15 -2.75
CA LEU A 500 33.17 28.62 -2.60
C LEU A 500 34.17 29.46 -3.38
N LYS A 501 35.20 28.86 -3.98
CA LYS A 501 36.09 29.56 -4.96
C LYS A 501 35.37 29.86 -6.27
N ASN A 502 34.33 29.13 -6.63
CA ASN A 502 33.54 29.36 -7.83
C ASN A 502 32.52 30.48 -7.57
N LYS A 503 32.53 31.50 -8.44
CA LYS A 503 31.56 32.60 -8.34
C LYS A 503 30.34 32.31 -9.19
N ILE A 504 29.15 32.46 -8.62
CA ILE A 504 27.88 32.32 -9.35
C ILE A 504 27.90 33.35 -10.52
N GLY A 505 27.51 32.88 -11.72
CA GLY A 505 27.55 33.65 -12.97
C GLY A 505 28.92 33.62 -13.68
N SER A 506 29.99 33.04 -13.09
CA SER A 506 31.27 32.90 -13.78
C SER A 506 31.26 31.75 -14.80
N LYS A 507 31.97 31.96 -15.92
CA LYS A 507 32.18 30.90 -16.91
C LYS A 507 33.26 29.95 -16.44
N VAL A 508 33.12 28.71 -16.82
CA VAL A 508 34.05 27.60 -16.54
C VAL A 508 34.31 26.87 -17.85
N ASP A 509 35.55 26.61 -18.16
CA ASP A 509 35.94 25.83 -19.33
C ASP A 509 36.01 24.34 -18.99
N LYS A 510 35.74 23.47 -19.95
CA LYS A 510 35.90 22.04 -19.79
C LYS A 510 37.30 21.68 -19.28
N GLY A 511 37.39 20.96 -18.17
CA GLY A 511 38.65 20.54 -17.54
C GLY A 511 39.12 21.44 -16.40
N ASP A 512 38.50 22.61 -16.19
CA ASP A 512 38.78 23.43 -15.02
C ASP A 512 38.44 22.68 -13.75
N VAL A 513 39.35 22.76 -12.75
CA VAL A 513 39.07 22.15 -11.43
C VAL A 513 38.10 23.05 -10.68
N ILE A 514 36.92 22.52 -10.40
CA ILE A 514 35.81 23.23 -9.76
C ILE A 514 35.57 22.80 -8.31
N ALA A 515 36.06 21.61 -7.92
CA ALA A 515 35.83 21.08 -6.59
C ALA A 515 36.87 20.06 -6.19
N GLU A 516 36.84 19.65 -4.90
CA GLU A 516 37.64 18.58 -4.33
C GLU A 516 36.72 17.71 -3.43
N ILE A 517 36.81 16.40 -3.57
CA ILE A 517 36.00 15.47 -2.74
C ILE A 517 36.30 15.71 -1.26
N ALA A 518 35.27 15.91 -0.45
CA ALA A 518 35.41 16.11 0.99
C ALA A 518 35.40 14.82 1.78
N ASN A 519 35.93 14.90 3.01
CA ASN A 519 35.73 13.87 4.03
C ASN A 519 34.50 14.21 4.90
N TYR A 520 33.99 13.21 5.65
CA TYR A 520 32.98 13.48 6.66
C TYR A 520 33.58 14.23 7.87
N PRO A 521 32.81 15.11 8.57
CA PRO A 521 31.38 15.39 8.34
C PRO A 521 31.09 16.45 7.27
N GLU A 522 32.08 17.13 6.70
CA GLU A 522 31.95 18.30 5.81
C GLU A 522 31.12 17.99 4.56
N ASN A 523 31.14 16.75 4.08
CA ASN A 523 30.43 16.28 2.89
C ASN A 523 28.98 15.84 3.12
N GLY A 524 28.33 16.33 4.17
CA GLY A 524 27.01 15.87 4.57
C GLY A 524 27.01 14.53 5.33
N ASN A 525 28.13 14.20 5.99
CA ASN A 525 28.24 12.99 6.79
C ASN A 525 28.17 11.69 6.00
N TRP A 526 28.81 11.63 4.83
CA TRP A 526 28.93 10.46 3.97
C TRP A 526 30.37 9.89 3.94
N ALA A 527 30.50 8.61 3.61
CA ALA A 527 31.79 8.09 3.17
C ALA A 527 32.26 8.86 1.91
N PRO A 528 33.54 9.28 1.83
CA PRO A 528 34.05 10.08 0.74
C PRO A 528 33.69 9.57 -0.65
N HIS A 529 32.98 10.35 -1.43
CA HIS A 529 32.64 10.09 -2.82
C HIS A 529 32.23 11.39 -3.53
N LEU A 530 32.22 11.38 -4.83
CA LEU A 530 31.57 12.39 -5.65
C LEU A 530 30.17 11.88 -6.05
N HIS A 531 29.14 12.62 -5.75
CA HIS A 531 27.85 12.47 -6.41
C HIS A 531 27.82 13.30 -7.69
N PHE A 532 27.66 12.66 -8.83
CA PHE A 532 27.57 13.30 -10.14
C PHE A 532 26.23 13.05 -10.78
N GLN A 533 25.52 14.13 -11.14
CA GLN A 533 24.16 14.03 -11.72
C GLN A 533 24.02 14.95 -12.93
N ILE A 534 23.27 14.51 -13.93
CA ILE A 534 22.88 15.31 -15.10
C ILE A 534 21.41 15.69 -14.94
N MET A 535 21.09 16.95 -15.24
CA MET A 535 19.72 17.46 -15.15
C MET A 535 19.35 18.21 -16.43
N LEU A 536 18.12 18.00 -16.93
CA LEU A 536 17.59 18.73 -18.09
C LEU A 536 16.77 19.97 -17.70
N SER A 537 16.38 20.09 -16.44
CA SER A 537 15.76 21.26 -15.85
C SER A 537 16.19 21.40 -14.40
N MET A 538 16.36 22.63 -13.93
CA MET A 538 16.53 22.93 -12.50
C MET A 538 15.19 23.01 -11.77
N LEU A 539 14.07 22.98 -12.48
CA LEU A 539 12.80 23.35 -11.91
C LEU A 539 12.93 24.72 -11.19
N ASP A 540 12.45 24.85 -9.96
CA ASP A 540 12.67 26.05 -9.14
C ASP A 540 13.80 25.91 -8.11
N TYR A 541 14.53 24.76 -8.14
CA TYR A 541 15.62 24.52 -7.20
C TYR A 541 16.81 25.42 -7.52
N ARG A 542 17.31 26.13 -6.49
CA ARG A 542 18.52 26.93 -6.55
C ARG A 542 19.65 26.30 -5.74
N ILE A 543 19.29 25.61 -4.69
CA ILE A 543 20.13 24.79 -3.80
C ILE A 543 19.36 23.51 -3.55
N ASP A 544 19.99 22.47 -3.04
CA ASP A 544 19.32 21.20 -2.65
C ASP A 544 18.47 20.59 -3.80
N TYR A 545 19.08 20.43 -4.98
CA TYR A 545 18.41 19.71 -6.07
C TYR A 545 18.28 18.23 -5.71
N PRO A 546 17.11 17.58 -5.92
CA PRO A 546 16.89 16.20 -5.49
C PRO A 546 17.91 15.20 -6.05
N GLY A 547 18.68 14.55 -5.19
CA GLY A 547 19.56 13.43 -5.50
C GLY A 547 18.85 12.08 -5.44
N VAL A 548 17.63 12.05 -4.91
CA VAL A 548 16.80 10.85 -4.74
C VAL A 548 15.34 11.17 -5.01
N CYS A 549 14.58 10.16 -5.52
CA CYS A 549 13.14 10.32 -5.76
C CYS A 549 12.32 9.16 -5.20
N TYR A 550 10.99 9.35 -5.18
CA TYR A 550 10.03 8.29 -4.85
C TYR A 550 9.85 7.34 -6.03
N PHE A 551 9.57 6.06 -5.72
CA PHE A 551 9.36 5.04 -6.76
C PHE A 551 8.26 5.42 -7.77
N ASN A 552 7.13 5.94 -7.29
CA ASN A 552 6.03 6.35 -8.15
C ASN A 552 6.35 7.53 -9.10
N GLN A 553 7.48 8.20 -8.90
CA GLN A 553 7.96 9.34 -9.68
C GLN A 553 9.14 8.98 -10.62
N ILE A 554 9.65 7.75 -10.56
CA ILE A 554 10.86 7.32 -11.28
C ILE A 554 10.78 7.61 -12.79
N ASP A 555 9.59 7.43 -13.38
CA ASP A 555 9.40 7.62 -14.81
C ASP A 555 9.55 9.07 -15.26
N VAL A 556 9.26 10.02 -14.39
CA VAL A 556 9.47 11.46 -14.63
C VAL A 556 10.94 11.81 -14.38
N TRP A 557 11.47 11.42 -13.22
CA TRP A 557 12.81 11.78 -12.82
C TRP A 557 13.91 11.19 -13.71
N LYS A 558 13.74 9.96 -14.23
CA LYS A 558 14.71 9.40 -15.19
C LYS A 558 14.78 10.14 -16.54
N ASP A 559 13.72 10.90 -16.86
CA ASP A 559 13.67 11.73 -18.06
C ASP A 559 14.24 13.13 -17.78
N LEU A 560 14.10 13.64 -16.52
CA LEU A 560 14.69 14.88 -16.05
C LEU A 560 16.18 14.74 -15.71
N CYS A 561 16.56 13.59 -15.16
CA CYS A 561 17.93 13.25 -14.76
C CYS A 561 18.39 12.04 -15.59
N PRO A 562 18.89 12.26 -16.82
CA PRO A 562 19.41 11.18 -17.68
C PRO A 562 20.58 10.45 -17.03
N ASP A 563 20.73 9.16 -17.38
CA ASP A 563 21.80 8.31 -16.88
C ASP A 563 23.19 8.90 -17.16
N PRO A 564 23.98 9.20 -16.14
CA PRO A 564 25.35 9.68 -16.34
C PRO A 564 26.26 8.69 -17.08
N ASN A 565 25.92 7.37 -17.07
CA ASN A 565 26.66 6.38 -17.84
C ASN A 565 26.56 6.59 -19.36
N LEU A 566 25.61 7.38 -19.85
CA LEU A 566 25.60 7.82 -21.25
C LEU A 566 26.88 8.57 -21.66
N ILE A 567 27.55 9.20 -20.69
CA ILE A 567 28.87 9.85 -20.86
C ILE A 567 29.99 8.82 -20.95
N PHE A 568 30.05 7.91 -19.95
CA PHE A 568 31.16 6.98 -19.78
C PHE A 568 31.05 5.73 -20.64
N LYS A 569 29.82 5.32 -21.00
CA LYS A 569 29.50 4.17 -21.87
C LYS A 569 30.13 2.88 -21.38
N SER A 570 30.18 2.72 -20.08
CA SER A 570 30.73 1.53 -19.42
C SER A 570 29.68 0.45 -19.26
N LYS A 571 29.97 -0.76 -19.78
CA LYS A 571 29.12 -1.93 -19.56
C LYS A 571 29.05 -2.32 -18.09
N ASP A 572 30.11 -2.01 -17.31
CA ASP A 572 30.15 -2.31 -15.87
C ASP A 572 29.12 -1.49 -15.08
N LEU A 573 28.66 -0.35 -15.61
CA LEU A 573 27.71 0.55 -14.96
C LEU A 573 26.28 0.42 -15.52
N ASP A 574 26.03 -0.48 -16.48
CA ASP A 574 24.70 -0.68 -17.04
C ASP A 574 23.74 -1.18 -15.93
N LEU A 575 22.47 -0.79 -16.06
CA LEU A 575 21.41 -1.26 -15.18
C LEU A 575 21.26 -2.78 -15.34
N ASP A 576 21.27 -3.48 -14.22
CA ASP A 576 20.97 -4.90 -14.20
C ASP A 576 19.45 -5.10 -14.00
N LEU A 577 18.81 -5.77 -14.95
CA LEU A 577 17.38 -6.08 -14.93
C LEU A 577 17.09 -7.57 -14.67
N SER A 578 18.14 -8.36 -14.35
CA SER A 578 17.99 -9.82 -14.13
C SER A 578 17.03 -10.17 -12.99
N ASP A 579 16.91 -9.30 -12.00
CA ASP A 579 16.03 -9.47 -10.84
C ASP A 579 14.71 -8.69 -10.95
N SER A 580 14.31 -8.32 -12.16
CA SER A 580 13.00 -7.69 -12.37
C SER A 580 11.87 -8.65 -11.95
N GLU A 581 10.78 -8.12 -11.41
CA GLU A 581 9.63 -8.92 -10.97
C GLU A 581 9.10 -9.83 -12.08
N ASP A 582 9.06 -9.33 -13.32
CA ASP A 582 8.59 -10.08 -14.47
C ASP A 582 9.49 -11.30 -14.76
N GLU A 583 10.80 -11.16 -14.72
CA GLU A 583 11.74 -12.26 -14.93
C GLU A 583 11.70 -13.28 -13.77
N LEU A 584 11.59 -12.82 -12.52
CA LEU A 584 11.40 -13.69 -11.36
C LEU A 584 10.11 -14.51 -11.45
N ILE A 585 8.99 -13.85 -11.83
CA ILE A 585 7.69 -14.52 -12.01
C ILE A 585 7.77 -15.53 -13.14
N LYS A 586 8.35 -15.15 -14.28
CA LYS A 586 8.51 -16.00 -15.47
C LYS A 586 9.34 -17.24 -15.14
N TYR A 587 10.49 -17.08 -14.49
CA TYR A 587 11.33 -18.20 -14.05
C TYR A 587 10.60 -19.11 -13.08
N ARG A 588 9.93 -18.52 -12.06
CA ARG A 588 9.14 -19.24 -11.06
C ARG A 588 8.05 -20.10 -11.72
N ASN A 589 7.30 -19.52 -12.63
CA ASN A 589 6.19 -20.24 -13.32
C ASN A 589 6.68 -21.40 -14.18
N SER A 590 7.92 -21.33 -14.68
CA SER A 590 8.51 -22.35 -15.53
C SER A 590 9.22 -23.46 -14.75
N HIS A 591 9.80 -23.16 -13.58
CA HIS A 591 10.75 -24.06 -12.91
C HIS A 591 10.40 -24.42 -11.47
N LEU A 592 9.50 -23.69 -10.79
CA LEU A 592 9.07 -24.03 -9.44
C LEU A 592 7.71 -24.76 -9.46
N GLY A 593 7.47 -25.61 -8.45
CA GLY A 593 6.23 -26.37 -8.35
C GLY A 593 5.00 -25.48 -8.25
N LYS A 594 4.00 -25.70 -9.08
CA LYS A 594 2.75 -24.91 -9.15
C LYS A 594 1.94 -24.93 -7.83
N SER A 595 2.18 -25.91 -6.97
CA SER A 595 1.60 -25.98 -5.61
C SER A 595 2.20 -24.97 -4.64
N LEU A 596 3.36 -24.38 -4.95
CA LEU A 596 4.01 -23.33 -4.17
C LEU A 596 3.43 -21.97 -4.55
N LYS A 597 2.27 -21.62 -4.00
CA LYS A 597 1.53 -20.40 -4.32
C LYS A 597 2.15 -19.15 -3.69
N LEU A 598 2.09 -18.04 -4.41
CA LEU A 598 2.28 -16.70 -3.86
C LEU A 598 1.02 -16.27 -3.07
N HIS A 599 1.20 -15.41 -2.08
CA HIS A 599 0.14 -15.13 -1.12
C HIS A 599 -0.86 -14.07 -1.58
N TYR A 600 -0.40 -13.01 -2.25
CA TYR A 600 -1.22 -11.89 -2.71
C TYR A 600 -1.53 -11.98 -4.20
N GLU A 601 -2.63 -11.38 -4.64
CA GLU A 601 -3.01 -11.29 -6.05
C GLU A 601 -1.92 -10.59 -6.88
N GLU A 602 -1.40 -9.47 -6.36
CA GLU A 602 -0.18 -8.83 -6.85
C GLU A 602 0.97 -9.27 -5.96
N PRO A 603 1.92 -10.07 -6.48
CA PRO A 603 3.07 -10.55 -5.72
C PRO A 603 3.93 -9.40 -5.19
N LEU A 604 4.65 -9.65 -4.10
CA LEU A 604 5.61 -8.73 -3.53
C LEU A 604 7.02 -9.28 -3.70
N HIS A 605 7.92 -8.47 -4.25
CA HIS A 605 9.34 -8.77 -4.32
C HIS A 605 10.03 -8.28 -3.03
N ILE A 606 9.97 -9.10 -1.97
CA ILE A 606 10.58 -8.79 -0.68
C ILE A 606 12.05 -9.15 -0.69
N VAL A 607 12.92 -8.19 -0.36
CA VAL A 607 14.39 -8.34 -0.41
C VAL A 607 15.07 -8.07 0.93
N ARG A 608 14.41 -7.40 1.89
CA ARG A 608 14.98 -7.10 3.21
C ARG A 608 13.94 -7.22 4.31
N GLY A 609 14.40 -7.55 5.51
CA GLY A 609 13.59 -7.45 6.73
C GLY A 609 14.34 -6.63 7.78
N GLU A 610 13.63 -5.81 8.57
CA GLU A 610 14.21 -4.99 9.63
C GLU A 610 13.18 -4.86 10.79
N GLY A 611 13.53 -5.38 11.95
CA GLY A 611 12.65 -5.34 13.12
C GLY A 611 11.29 -5.97 12.86
N VAL A 612 10.23 -5.17 12.79
CA VAL A 612 8.87 -5.63 12.50
C VAL A 612 8.44 -5.38 11.04
N TYR A 613 9.36 -4.93 10.20
CA TYR A 613 9.06 -4.59 8.81
C TYR A 613 9.75 -5.54 7.82
N LEU A 614 9.07 -5.78 6.71
CA LEU A 614 9.64 -6.30 5.47
C LEU A 614 9.72 -5.17 4.45
N MET A 615 10.72 -5.21 3.57
CA MET A 615 10.91 -4.20 2.53
C MET A 615 10.95 -4.86 1.16
N ASP A 616 10.27 -4.23 0.18
CA ASP A 616 10.38 -4.63 -1.21
C ASP A 616 11.68 -4.10 -1.86
N ASN A 617 11.90 -4.48 -3.10
CA ASN A 617 13.07 -4.09 -3.88
C ASN A 617 13.18 -2.57 -4.14
N TYR A 618 12.12 -1.80 -3.89
CA TYR A 618 12.10 -0.34 -3.98
C TYR A 618 12.26 0.35 -2.62
N GLY A 619 12.37 -0.42 -1.53
CA GLY A 619 12.54 0.09 -0.17
C GLY A 619 11.24 0.47 0.52
N ARG A 620 10.08 0.15 -0.05
CA ARG A 620 8.80 0.33 0.63
C ARG A 620 8.69 -0.63 1.81
N LYS A 621 8.37 -0.08 2.97
CA LYS A 621 8.20 -0.82 4.21
C LYS A 621 6.79 -1.41 4.30
N TYR A 622 6.74 -2.66 4.76
CA TYR A 622 5.49 -3.35 5.07
C TYR A 622 5.54 -3.84 6.51
N LEU A 623 4.61 -3.39 7.34
CA LEU A 623 4.44 -3.86 8.70
C LEU A 623 4.05 -5.35 8.68
N ASP A 624 4.89 -6.20 9.25
CA ASP A 624 4.69 -7.65 9.27
C ASP A 624 3.81 -8.05 10.46
N THR A 625 2.55 -8.34 10.20
CA THR A 625 1.62 -8.82 11.22
C THR A 625 1.37 -10.33 11.18
N VAL A 626 2.07 -11.07 10.31
CA VAL A 626 1.72 -12.46 10.01
C VAL A 626 2.88 -13.46 10.07
N ASN A 627 4.12 -13.02 9.82
CA ASN A 627 5.26 -13.94 9.71
C ASN A 627 5.88 -14.24 11.07
N ASN A 628 5.29 -15.19 11.79
CA ASN A 628 5.72 -15.60 13.11
C ASN A 628 7.07 -16.37 13.17
N VAL A 629 7.75 -16.54 12.05
CA VAL A 629 9.10 -17.11 11.98
C VAL A 629 10.17 -16.13 12.44
N ALA A 630 10.03 -14.84 12.18
CA ALA A 630 10.93 -13.79 12.65
C ALA A 630 10.56 -13.38 14.09
N HIS A 631 10.67 -14.33 15.01
CA HIS A 631 10.08 -14.26 16.35
C HIS A 631 10.58 -13.08 17.18
N VAL A 632 11.90 -12.78 17.13
CA VAL A 632 12.54 -11.66 17.84
C VAL A 632 12.87 -10.49 16.93
N GLY A 633 12.22 -10.41 15.77
CA GLY A 633 12.41 -9.37 14.76
C GLY A 633 13.30 -9.82 13.61
N HIS A 634 12.97 -9.29 12.41
CA HIS A 634 13.81 -9.48 11.23
C HIS A 634 15.18 -8.84 11.46
N GLU A 635 16.23 -9.40 10.88
CA GLU A 635 17.60 -8.87 10.94
C GLU A 635 18.10 -8.65 12.39
N ASN A 636 17.64 -9.44 13.37
CA ASN A 636 18.07 -9.27 14.75
C ASN A 636 19.59 -9.43 14.87
N GLU A 637 20.28 -8.34 15.22
CA GLU A 637 21.74 -8.24 15.18
C GLU A 637 22.43 -9.34 15.98
N SER A 638 21.99 -9.60 17.22
CA SER A 638 22.64 -10.59 18.08
C SER A 638 22.47 -12.01 17.55
N VAL A 639 21.30 -12.32 17.00
CA VAL A 639 21.00 -13.64 16.39
C VAL A 639 21.82 -13.83 15.12
N VAL A 640 21.86 -12.82 14.24
CA VAL A 640 22.65 -12.83 12.99
C VAL A 640 24.13 -12.96 13.29
N ALA A 641 24.66 -12.18 14.25
CA ALA A 641 26.07 -12.25 14.64
C ALA A 641 26.47 -13.63 15.17
N LYS A 642 25.60 -14.28 15.96
CA LYS A 642 25.85 -15.65 16.45
C LYS A 642 25.87 -16.68 15.32
N GLY A 643 24.94 -16.57 14.38
CA GLY A 643 24.90 -17.42 13.20
C GLY A 643 26.16 -17.27 12.33
N LYS A 644 26.53 -16.03 11.97
CA LYS A 644 27.71 -15.69 11.17
C LYS A 644 29.00 -16.22 11.86
N SER A 645 29.15 -15.93 13.14
CA SER A 645 30.32 -16.32 13.91
C SER A 645 30.51 -17.84 13.97
N GLN A 646 29.45 -18.59 14.28
CA GLN A 646 29.55 -20.05 14.37
C GLN A 646 29.72 -20.68 12.98
N MET A 647 29.10 -20.15 11.95
CA MET A 647 29.27 -20.66 10.58
C MET A 647 30.72 -20.49 10.08
N SER A 648 31.39 -19.40 10.49
CA SER A 648 32.79 -19.17 10.10
C SER A 648 33.79 -20.12 10.79
N ILE A 649 33.36 -20.86 11.84
CA ILE A 649 34.22 -21.78 12.57
C ILE A 649 33.90 -23.23 12.19
N LEU A 650 32.67 -23.66 12.37
CA LEU A 650 32.26 -25.05 12.15
C LEU A 650 30.73 -25.14 12.05
N ASN A 651 30.25 -25.85 11.04
CA ASN A 651 28.93 -26.45 11.05
C ASN A 651 29.00 -27.91 10.62
N THR A 652 28.50 -28.84 11.47
CA THR A 652 28.51 -30.28 11.22
C THR A 652 27.34 -30.94 11.97
N ASN A 653 27.22 -32.29 11.81
CA ASN A 653 26.15 -33.06 12.45
C ASN A 653 26.41 -33.28 13.96
N SER A 654 25.40 -33.83 14.64
CA SER A 654 25.39 -34.06 16.11
C SER A 654 26.15 -35.31 16.59
N ARG A 655 26.82 -36.04 15.68
CA ARG A 655 27.62 -37.25 16.05
C ARG A 655 28.90 -36.93 16.81
N TYR A 656 29.31 -35.65 16.80
CA TYR A 656 30.50 -35.18 17.53
C TYR A 656 30.08 -34.33 18.73
N LEU A 657 30.86 -34.41 19.80
CA LEU A 657 30.62 -33.59 20.97
C LEU A 657 30.84 -32.11 20.63
N HIS A 658 29.82 -31.32 20.88
CA HIS A 658 29.88 -29.86 20.71
C HIS A 658 29.07 -29.15 21.82
N LYS A 659 29.61 -28.07 22.37
CA LYS A 659 29.02 -27.34 23.49
C LYS A 659 27.67 -26.71 23.16
N ASN A 660 27.46 -26.25 21.93
CA ASN A 660 26.25 -25.47 21.54
C ASN A 660 24.95 -26.29 21.68
N ILE A 661 24.99 -27.59 21.36
CA ILE A 661 23.81 -28.46 21.53
C ILE A 661 23.41 -28.60 23.01
N ASN A 662 24.44 -28.72 23.91
CA ASN A 662 24.20 -28.75 25.35
C ASN A 662 23.73 -27.41 25.89
N GLU A 663 24.25 -26.26 25.38
CA GLU A 663 23.82 -24.94 25.78
C GLU A 663 22.37 -24.69 25.41
N LEU A 664 21.98 -24.99 24.17
CA LEU A 664 20.60 -24.84 23.71
C LEU A 664 19.66 -25.74 24.53
N SER A 665 20.02 -27.02 24.72
CA SER A 665 19.25 -27.92 25.56
C SER A 665 19.05 -27.38 26.98
N LYS A 666 20.11 -26.86 27.63
CA LYS A 666 20.04 -26.26 28.96
C LYS A 666 19.12 -25.01 29.00
N GLU A 667 19.24 -24.10 28.02
CA GLU A 667 18.42 -22.91 27.99
C GLU A 667 16.93 -23.26 27.74
N LEU A 668 16.67 -24.24 26.86
CA LEU A 668 15.29 -24.70 26.56
C LEU A 668 14.68 -25.39 27.79
N LEU A 669 15.36 -26.31 28.43
CA LEU A 669 14.87 -27.05 29.59
C LEU A 669 14.62 -26.14 30.83
N LYS A 670 15.33 -25.00 30.96
CA LYS A 670 15.02 -23.98 32.00
C LYS A 670 13.63 -23.38 31.88
N THR A 671 13.04 -23.41 30.71
CA THR A 671 11.72 -22.84 30.42
C THR A 671 10.58 -23.83 30.60
N LEU A 672 10.88 -25.10 30.88
CA LEU A 672 9.94 -26.22 30.91
C LEU A 672 9.75 -26.81 32.31
N PRO A 673 8.60 -27.42 32.59
CA PRO A 673 8.42 -28.23 33.78
C PRO A 673 9.42 -29.39 33.86
N LYS A 674 9.91 -29.73 35.05
CA LYS A 674 10.94 -30.76 35.27
C LYS A 674 10.59 -32.15 34.66
N LYS A 675 9.32 -32.44 34.46
CA LYS A 675 8.83 -33.70 33.87
C LYS A 675 9.28 -33.82 32.40
N LEU A 676 9.38 -32.72 31.67
CA LEU A 676 9.87 -32.65 30.28
C LEU A 676 11.38 -32.44 30.31
N SER A 677 12.16 -33.50 30.22
CA SER A 677 13.59 -33.49 30.55
C SER A 677 14.53 -34.00 29.45
N VAL A 678 14.03 -34.54 28.36
CA VAL A 678 14.83 -35.07 27.26
C VAL A 678 14.52 -34.37 25.97
N VAL A 679 15.56 -33.83 25.30
CA VAL A 679 15.45 -33.03 24.09
C VAL A 679 16.01 -33.77 22.89
N HIS A 680 15.27 -33.72 21.76
CA HIS A 680 15.74 -34.12 20.44
C HIS A 680 15.62 -32.93 19.51
N PHE A 681 16.72 -32.54 18.84
CA PHE A 681 16.69 -31.45 17.87
C PHE A 681 16.45 -31.95 16.45
N VAL A 682 15.65 -31.24 15.71
CA VAL A 682 15.29 -31.46 14.31
C VAL A 682 15.34 -30.12 13.55
N ASN A 683 14.89 -30.06 12.29
CA ASN A 683 15.04 -28.84 11.46
C ASN A 683 13.74 -28.10 11.20
N SER A 684 12.60 -28.68 11.55
CA SER A 684 11.28 -28.08 11.30
C SER A 684 10.24 -28.59 12.31
N GLY A 685 9.10 -27.87 12.38
CA GLY A 685 7.94 -28.36 13.13
C GLY A 685 7.35 -29.66 12.56
N SER A 686 7.45 -29.88 11.24
CA SER A 686 7.01 -31.15 10.60
C SER A 686 7.87 -32.33 11.08
N GLU A 687 9.20 -32.19 11.08
CA GLU A 687 10.08 -33.22 11.63
C GLU A 687 9.84 -33.44 13.13
N ALA A 688 9.54 -32.36 13.88
CA ALA A 688 9.24 -32.47 15.31
C ALA A 688 7.97 -33.29 15.55
N ASN A 689 6.90 -33.01 14.84
CA ASN A 689 5.64 -33.74 14.95
C ASN A 689 5.76 -35.18 14.43
N GLU A 690 6.48 -35.41 13.33
CA GLU A 690 6.82 -36.74 12.81
C GLU A 690 7.52 -37.59 13.89
N LEU A 691 8.55 -37.00 14.54
CA LEU A 691 9.29 -37.68 15.60
C LEU A 691 8.44 -37.91 16.84
N ALA A 692 7.59 -36.96 17.24
CA ALA A 692 6.67 -37.10 18.36
C ALA A 692 5.70 -38.25 18.17
N ILE A 693 5.16 -38.43 16.97
CA ILE A 693 4.30 -39.57 16.62
C ILE A 693 5.05 -40.92 16.65
N ARG A 694 6.32 -40.93 16.17
CA ARG A 694 7.17 -42.12 16.27
C ARG A 694 7.45 -42.49 17.75
N MET A 695 7.72 -41.51 18.60
CA MET A 695 7.93 -41.70 20.05
C MET A 695 6.64 -42.22 20.71
N MET A 696 5.48 -41.66 20.35
CA MET A 696 4.15 -42.14 20.80
C MET A 696 3.96 -43.64 20.49
N LYS A 697 4.18 -44.00 19.22
CA LYS A 697 4.03 -45.41 18.79
C LYS A 697 4.98 -46.35 19.50
N SER A 698 6.24 -45.91 19.69
CA SER A 698 7.27 -46.70 20.40
C SER A 698 6.92 -46.88 21.88
N HIS A 699 6.37 -45.90 22.53
CA HIS A 699 6.06 -45.92 23.97
C HIS A 699 4.76 -46.72 24.26
N THR A 700 3.71 -46.47 23.47
CA THR A 700 2.39 -47.07 23.73
C THR A 700 2.14 -48.39 23.01
N GLY A 701 2.94 -48.69 21.97
CA GLY A 701 2.71 -49.80 21.05
C GLY A 701 1.44 -49.63 20.19
N GLN A 702 0.81 -48.41 20.19
CA GLN A 702 -0.43 -48.14 19.53
C GLN A 702 -0.28 -47.06 18.44
N GLY A 703 -1.09 -47.16 17.38
CA GLY A 703 -1.05 -46.23 16.25
C GLY A 703 -2.21 -45.24 16.17
N ASP A 704 -3.27 -45.48 16.93
CA ASP A 704 -4.48 -44.66 16.88
C ASP A 704 -4.27 -43.31 17.60
N ILE A 705 -4.60 -42.22 16.92
CA ILE A 705 -4.41 -40.86 17.43
C ILE A 705 -5.67 -40.03 17.27
N ILE A 706 -5.94 -39.19 18.27
CA ILE A 706 -7.01 -38.18 18.23
C ILE A 706 -6.39 -36.84 17.83
N VAL A 707 -7.09 -36.13 16.94
CA VAL A 707 -6.70 -34.82 16.42
C VAL A 707 -7.94 -33.89 16.37
N SER A 708 -7.68 -32.58 16.26
CA SER A 708 -8.78 -31.61 16.08
C SER A 708 -9.05 -31.37 14.59
N GLU A 709 -10.32 -31.20 14.27
CA GLU A 709 -10.76 -30.61 13.00
C GLU A 709 -9.99 -29.27 12.77
N HIS A 710 -9.57 -29.00 11.54
CA HIS A 710 -8.70 -27.88 11.13
C HIS A 710 -7.35 -27.76 11.85
N GLY A 711 -6.90 -28.80 12.59
CA GLY A 711 -5.54 -28.88 13.12
C GLY A 711 -4.51 -29.00 11.99
N TYR A 712 -3.36 -28.35 12.15
CA TYR A 712 -2.25 -28.42 11.21
C TYR A 712 -0.93 -28.73 11.92
N HIS A 713 -0.33 -29.87 11.61
CA HIS A 713 0.85 -30.37 12.29
C HIS A 713 2.08 -30.56 11.38
N GLY A 714 1.98 -30.18 10.10
CA GLY A 714 3.11 -30.20 9.19
C GLY A 714 2.82 -30.79 7.80
N ASN A 715 3.91 -31.10 7.07
CA ASN A 715 3.87 -31.44 5.64
C ASN A 715 4.63 -32.72 5.27
N THR A 716 4.96 -33.58 6.25
CA THR A 716 5.40 -34.95 6.00
C THR A 716 4.19 -35.86 5.91
N ASN A 717 4.33 -37.11 5.43
CA ASN A 717 3.18 -38.00 5.26
C ASN A 717 2.40 -38.19 6.56
N ILE A 718 3.09 -38.52 7.68
CA ILE A 718 2.42 -38.68 8.98
C ILE A 718 1.77 -37.36 9.43
N CYS A 719 2.43 -36.21 9.20
CA CYS A 719 1.85 -34.94 9.55
C CYS A 719 0.62 -34.60 8.71
N VAL A 720 0.59 -34.97 7.43
CA VAL A 720 -0.62 -34.83 6.58
C VAL A 720 -1.73 -35.72 7.10
N ASP A 721 -1.42 -36.97 7.47
CA ASP A 721 -2.38 -37.98 8.01
C ASP A 721 -3.04 -37.55 9.33
N ILE A 722 -2.40 -36.65 10.09
CA ILE A 722 -2.93 -36.13 11.39
C ILE A 722 -3.37 -34.67 11.31
N SER A 723 -3.36 -34.05 10.10
CA SER A 723 -3.75 -32.66 9.90
C SER A 723 -5.06 -32.54 9.12
N SER A 724 -6.19 -32.37 9.81
CA SER A 724 -7.50 -32.16 9.17
C SER A 724 -7.48 -30.99 8.18
N TYR A 725 -6.76 -29.92 8.47
CA TYR A 725 -6.51 -28.82 7.54
C TYR A 725 -5.98 -29.29 6.17
N LYS A 726 -5.27 -30.44 6.11
CA LYS A 726 -4.72 -31.03 4.88
C LYS A 726 -5.62 -32.08 4.28
N PHE A 727 -5.96 -33.12 5.04
CA PHE A 727 -6.68 -34.25 4.50
C PHE A 727 -8.18 -33.95 4.21
N ASP A 728 -8.80 -32.97 4.88
CA ASP A 728 -10.12 -32.44 4.56
C ASP A 728 -10.10 -31.28 3.56
N GLY A 729 -8.90 -30.72 3.28
CA GLY A 729 -8.72 -29.64 2.34
C GLY A 729 -8.75 -30.10 0.87
N LYS A 730 -8.70 -29.13 -0.05
CA LYS A 730 -8.69 -29.41 -1.50
C LYS A 730 -7.53 -30.32 -1.90
N GLY A 731 -7.84 -31.49 -2.44
CA GLY A 731 -6.86 -32.51 -2.84
C GLY A 731 -6.47 -33.48 -1.72
N GLY A 732 -7.11 -33.39 -0.56
CA GLY A 732 -7.01 -34.37 0.52
C GLY A 732 -7.89 -35.59 0.27
N ASN A 733 -7.60 -36.67 0.99
CA ASN A 733 -8.30 -37.98 0.86
C ASN A 733 -9.09 -38.37 2.12
N GLY A 734 -9.34 -37.42 3.03
CA GLY A 734 -9.89 -37.68 4.33
C GLY A 734 -8.91 -38.29 5.32
N PRO A 735 -9.30 -38.54 6.56
CA PRO A 735 -8.45 -39.11 7.61
C PRO A 735 -8.16 -40.59 7.33
N PRO A 736 -6.92 -41.09 7.56
CA PRO A 736 -6.64 -42.50 7.55
C PRO A 736 -7.34 -43.18 8.74
N GLU A 737 -7.46 -44.53 8.68
CA GLU A 737 -8.24 -45.32 9.62
C GLU A 737 -7.82 -45.14 11.10
N ASN A 738 -6.56 -44.86 11.34
CA ASN A 738 -5.98 -44.64 12.67
C ASN A 738 -6.01 -43.20 13.16
N THR A 739 -6.59 -42.25 12.38
CA THR A 739 -6.75 -40.86 12.78
C THR A 739 -8.20 -40.57 13.11
N HIS A 740 -8.45 -40.11 14.33
CA HIS A 740 -9.79 -39.87 14.87
C HIS A 740 -9.97 -38.37 15.10
N VAL A 741 -10.95 -37.76 14.46
CA VAL A 741 -11.13 -36.28 14.43
C VAL A 741 -12.21 -35.89 15.42
N ILE A 742 -11.91 -34.91 16.30
CA ILE A 742 -12.93 -34.24 17.10
C ILE A 742 -13.28 -32.90 16.42
N PRO A 743 -14.53 -32.44 16.53
CA PRO A 743 -14.92 -31.11 16.06
C PRO A 743 -14.06 -30.02 16.69
N ILE A 744 -13.78 -28.97 15.93
CA ILE A 744 -13.00 -27.80 16.41
C ILE A 744 -13.62 -27.22 17.70
N PRO A 745 -12.88 -27.15 18.82
CA PRO A 745 -13.40 -26.65 20.09
C PRO A 745 -13.55 -25.12 20.12
N ASN A 746 -14.43 -24.61 19.28
CA ASN A 746 -14.67 -23.16 19.13
C ASN A 746 -15.97 -22.76 19.85
N ASN A 747 -15.87 -21.88 20.85
CA ASN A 747 -17.02 -21.38 21.62
C ASN A 747 -17.86 -20.35 20.85
N PHE A 748 -17.33 -19.72 19.81
CA PHE A 748 -18.04 -18.68 19.04
C PHE A 748 -18.92 -19.28 17.94
N ARG A 749 -18.33 -20.00 16.97
CA ARG A 749 -19.05 -20.61 15.83
C ARG A 749 -18.90 -22.13 15.69
N GLY A 750 -18.29 -22.79 16.69
CA GLY A 750 -18.13 -24.24 16.67
C GLY A 750 -19.44 -25.01 16.87
N LYS A 751 -19.33 -26.33 16.80
CA LYS A 751 -20.46 -27.29 17.02
C LYS A 751 -21.16 -27.06 18.35
N TYR A 752 -20.41 -26.72 19.41
CA TYR A 752 -20.94 -26.46 20.74
C TYR A 752 -20.52 -25.08 21.21
N ARG A 753 -21.47 -24.24 21.60
CA ARG A 753 -21.25 -22.82 21.95
C ARG A 753 -21.59 -22.55 23.42
N GLY A 754 -20.99 -21.47 23.96
CA GLY A 754 -21.32 -20.96 25.27
C GLY A 754 -20.83 -21.79 26.46
N SER A 755 -21.38 -21.52 27.66
CA SER A 755 -21.03 -22.22 28.88
C SER A 755 -21.41 -23.71 28.81
N GLY A 756 -20.48 -24.61 29.22
CA GLY A 756 -20.65 -26.05 29.13
C GLY A 756 -20.23 -26.69 27.81
N SER A 757 -19.73 -25.92 26.84
CA SER A 757 -19.15 -26.46 25.59
C SER A 757 -17.95 -27.36 25.85
N ALA A 758 -17.11 -27.07 26.83
CA ALA A 758 -15.97 -27.89 27.23
C ALA A 758 -16.33 -29.35 27.46
N LYS A 759 -17.39 -29.59 28.24
CA LYS A 759 -17.87 -30.94 28.55
C LYS A 759 -18.40 -31.65 27.29
N LYS A 760 -19.06 -30.91 26.39
CA LYS A 760 -19.58 -31.50 25.14
C LYS A 760 -18.44 -31.86 24.19
N TYR A 761 -17.40 -31.05 24.08
CA TYR A 761 -16.21 -31.39 23.31
C TYR A 761 -15.42 -32.55 23.95
N LEU A 762 -15.38 -32.63 25.30
CA LEU A 762 -14.80 -33.77 26.00
C LEU A 762 -15.54 -35.09 25.63
N ASN A 763 -16.85 -35.06 25.50
CA ASN A 763 -17.63 -36.24 25.09
C ASN A 763 -17.27 -36.69 23.66
N GLU A 764 -16.86 -35.77 22.77
CA GLU A 764 -16.35 -36.14 21.44
C GLU A 764 -15.03 -36.93 21.56
N VAL A 765 -14.12 -36.48 22.44
CA VAL A 765 -12.89 -37.24 22.75
C VAL A 765 -13.21 -38.61 23.30
N GLU A 766 -14.15 -38.70 24.24
CA GLU A 766 -14.62 -40.00 24.81
C GLU A 766 -15.21 -40.91 23.73
N THR A 767 -15.98 -40.35 22.81
CA THR A 767 -16.58 -41.08 21.69
C THR A 767 -15.50 -41.63 20.76
N CYS A 768 -14.46 -40.85 20.43
CA CYS A 768 -13.31 -41.32 19.66
C CYS A 768 -12.63 -42.53 20.37
N ILE A 769 -12.38 -42.41 21.67
CA ILE A 769 -11.78 -43.50 22.46
C ILE A 769 -12.64 -44.77 22.45
N LYS A 770 -13.95 -44.66 22.67
CA LYS A 770 -14.90 -45.77 22.61
C LYS A 770 -14.90 -46.45 21.22
N ASN A 771 -14.84 -45.66 20.17
CA ASN A 771 -14.77 -46.16 18.79
C ASN A 771 -13.48 -46.92 18.52
N ILE A 772 -12.33 -46.45 19.03
CA ILE A 772 -11.03 -47.15 18.94
C ILE A 772 -11.11 -48.49 19.65
N HIS A 773 -11.58 -48.52 20.89
CA HIS A 773 -11.68 -49.73 21.68
C HIS A 773 -12.69 -50.76 21.12
N SER A 774 -13.79 -50.26 20.49
CA SER A 774 -14.76 -51.15 19.83
C SER A 774 -14.17 -51.96 18.68
N LYS A 775 -13.13 -51.41 18.04
CA LYS A 775 -12.34 -52.07 16.99
C LYS A 775 -11.23 -52.96 17.57
N LYS A 776 -11.18 -53.18 18.87
CA LYS A 776 -10.13 -53.90 19.61
C LYS A 776 -8.72 -53.31 19.41
N ARG A 777 -8.65 -51.97 19.24
CA ARG A 777 -7.42 -51.19 19.10
C ARG A 777 -7.20 -50.41 20.39
N GLY A 778 -5.95 -50.02 20.65
CA GLY A 778 -5.60 -49.15 21.78
C GLY A 778 -5.31 -47.71 21.32
N LEU A 779 -5.54 -46.79 22.22
CA LEU A 779 -5.23 -45.37 21.98
C LEU A 779 -3.72 -45.12 22.09
N GLY A 780 -3.08 -44.56 21.05
CA GLY A 780 -1.70 -44.09 21.06
C GLY A 780 -1.57 -42.71 21.70
N GLY A 781 -2.40 -41.75 21.30
CA GLY A 781 -2.32 -40.45 21.88
C GLY A 781 -3.32 -39.41 21.36
N PHE A 782 -3.16 -38.19 21.87
CA PHE A 782 -3.87 -37.00 21.46
C PHE A 782 -2.89 -35.85 21.18
N ILE A 783 -2.94 -35.31 19.98
CA ILE A 783 -2.13 -34.15 19.59
C ILE A 783 -3.03 -32.93 19.33
N ILE A 784 -2.68 -31.79 19.88
CA ILE A 784 -3.43 -30.54 19.70
C ILE A 784 -2.53 -29.32 19.91
N GLU A 785 -2.79 -28.23 19.17
CA GLU A 785 -2.26 -26.91 19.44
C GLU A 785 -3.02 -26.28 20.64
N PRO A 786 -2.36 -25.72 21.67
CA PRO A 786 -3.04 -25.10 22.81
C PRO A 786 -3.96 -23.91 22.48
N ILE A 787 -3.68 -23.22 21.39
CA ILE A 787 -4.57 -22.31 20.68
C ILE A 787 -4.49 -22.70 19.22
N LEU A 788 -5.62 -23.08 18.62
CA LEU A 788 -5.64 -23.59 17.25
C LEU A 788 -5.32 -22.49 16.25
N SER A 789 -4.25 -22.65 15.49
CA SER A 789 -3.78 -21.61 14.56
C SER A 789 -4.60 -21.59 13.26
N CYS A 790 -4.51 -22.65 12.45
CA CYS A 790 -5.24 -22.74 11.18
C CYS A 790 -6.76 -22.83 11.37
N GLY A 791 -7.21 -23.21 12.55
CA GLY A 791 -8.62 -23.12 12.96
C GLY A 791 -9.13 -21.69 13.17
N GLY A 792 -8.27 -20.67 13.06
CA GLY A 792 -8.63 -19.25 13.21
C GLY A 792 -8.32 -18.68 14.59
N GLN A 793 -7.16 -18.98 15.17
CA GLN A 793 -6.68 -18.55 16.49
C GLN A 793 -7.65 -18.88 17.63
N VAL A 794 -8.22 -20.09 17.58
CA VAL A 794 -9.28 -20.52 18.51
C VAL A 794 -8.71 -20.85 19.88
N GLU A 795 -9.14 -20.12 20.91
CA GLU A 795 -8.89 -20.43 22.31
C GLU A 795 -9.75 -21.63 22.71
N LEU A 796 -9.10 -22.69 23.26
CA LEU A 796 -9.83 -23.87 23.73
C LEU A 796 -10.74 -23.52 24.92
N PRO A 797 -11.94 -24.12 25.04
CA PRO A 797 -12.84 -23.90 26.18
C PRO A 797 -12.15 -24.22 27.51
N GLY A 798 -12.37 -23.38 28.53
CA GLY A 798 -11.75 -23.57 29.86
C GLY A 798 -12.01 -24.94 30.45
N GLY A 799 -10.95 -25.62 30.93
CA GLY A 799 -10.99 -26.96 31.49
C GLY A 799 -10.98 -28.10 30.45
N PHE A 800 -11.30 -27.83 29.18
CA PHE A 800 -11.36 -28.88 28.13
C PHE A 800 -10.08 -29.67 28.00
N LEU A 801 -8.93 -28.98 27.88
CA LEU A 801 -7.65 -29.65 27.64
C LEU A 801 -7.17 -30.45 28.85
N GLU A 802 -7.43 -29.99 30.06
CA GLU A 802 -7.12 -30.71 31.31
C GLU A 802 -7.88 -32.02 31.39
N ASP A 803 -9.21 -31.95 31.20
CA ASP A 803 -10.08 -33.12 31.23
C ASP A 803 -9.74 -34.13 30.10
N ALA A 804 -9.44 -33.61 28.88
CA ALA A 804 -9.06 -34.42 27.74
C ALA A 804 -7.72 -35.14 27.97
N TYR A 805 -6.73 -34.50 28.57
CA TYR A 805 -5.45 -35.12 28.89
C TYR A 805 -5.61 -36.24 29.95
N ASN A 806 -6.42 -35.97 30.97
CA ASN A 806 -6.72 -36.95 32.01
C ASN A 806 -7.43 -38.17 31.41
N LEU A 807 -8.39 -37.94 30.52
CA LEU A 807 -9.14 -39.01 29.85
C LEU A 807 -8.26 -39.86 28.92
N VAL A 808 -7.39 -39.20 28.12
CA VAL A 808 -6.44 -39.86 27.20
C VAL A 808 -5.46 -40.74 27.99
N ARG A 809 -4.84 -40.22 29.05
CA ARG A 809 -3.91 -41.00 29.90
C ARG A 809 -4.57 -42.16 30.61
N LYS A 810 -5.82 -42.00 31.10
CA LYS A 810 -6.58 -43.07 31.71
C LYS A 810 -6.82 -44.25 30.75
N ASN A 811 -6.83 -43.97 29.45
CA ASN A 811 -7.01 -44.99 28.40
C ASN A 811 -5.69 -45.42 27.72
N GLY A 812 -4.55 -45.19 28.37
CA GLY A 812 -3.22 -45.62 27.92
C GLY A 812 -2.55 -44.80 26.84
N GLY A 813 -3.17 -43.71 26.38
CA GLY A 813 -2.60 -42.79 25.41
C GLY A 813 -1.70 -41.73 26.04
N ILE A 814 -0.87 -41.08 25.25
CA ILE A 814 -0.05 -39.92 25.66
C ILE A 814 -0.55 -38.61 25.06
N CYS A 815 -0.18 -37.49 25.68
CA CYS A 815 -0.61 -36.17 25.30
C CYS A 815 0.53 -35.39 24.68
N ILE A 816 0.32 -34.90 23.44
CA ILE A 816 1.30 -34.12 22.66
C ILE A 816 0.79 -32.68 22.49
N SER A 817 1.56 -31.71 22.96
CA SER A 817 1.28 -30.30 22.73
C SER A 817 2.10 -29.78 21.56
N ASP A 818 1.44 -29.30 20.51
CA ASP A 818 2.09 -28.65 19.38
C ASP A 818 2.28 -27.16 19.69
N GLU A 819 3.51 -26.79 20.05
CA GLU A 819 3.91 -25.42 20.43
C GLU A 819 4.53 -24.64 19.26
N VAL A 820 4.51 -25.18 18.04
CA VAL A 820 5.16 -24.61 16.85
C VAL A 820 4.66 -23.20 16.52
N GLN A 821 3.42 -22.87 16.87
CA GLN A 821 2.81 -21.55 16.60
C GLN A 821 2.79 -20.63 17.83
N VAL A 822 2.58 -21.17 19.02
CA VAL A 822 2.20 -20.40 20.23
C VAL A 822 3.32 -20.34 21.29
N GLY A 823 4.35 -21.18 21.17
CA GLY A 823 5.45 -21.26 22.13
C GLY A 823 6.38 -20.04 22.15
N CYS A 824 7.39 -20.14 23.00
CA CYS A 824 8.47 -19.16 23.16
C CYS A 824 8.00 -17.74 23.54
N GLY A 825 7.01 -17.64 24.44
CA GLY A 825 6.56 -16.36 24.99
C GLY A 825 5.54 -15.58 24.16
N ARG A 826 5.13 -16.09 23.00
CA ARG A 826 4.20 -15.41 22.08
C ARG A 826 2.87 -15.04 22.71
N ILE A 827 2.31 -15.88 23.56
CA ILE A 827 1.02 -15.64 24.21
C ILE A 827 1.11 -14.75 25.45
N GLY A 828 2.32 -14.30 25.81
CA GLY A 828 2.58 -13.30 26.85
C GLY A 828 2.34 -13.77 28.27
N LYS A 829 1.17 -14.34 28.59
CA LYS A 829 0.79 -14.80 29.93
C LYS A 829 1.70 -15.93 30.45
N SER A 830 2.15 -16.79 29.54
CA SER A 830 3.05 -17.89 29.83
C SER A 830 4.08 -18.07 28.70
N PHE A 831 5.16 -18.82 28.95
CA PHE A 831 6.18 -19.06 27.93
C PHE A 831 5.74 -20.13 26.91
N TRP A 832 4.98 -21.13 27.36
CA TRP A 832 4.40 -22.19 26.55
C TRP A 832 2.88 -22.15 26.54
N GLY A 833 2.27 -22.55 25.41
CA GLY A 833 0.81 -22.51 25.25
C GLY A 833 0.08 -23.45 26.17
N PHE A 834 0.60 -24.64 26.47
CA PHE A 834 -0.05 -25.60 27.35
C PHE A 834 -0.24 -25.08 28.79
N GLU A 835 0.63 -24.16 29.24
CA GLU A 835 0.60 -23.63 30.60
C GLU A 835 -0.67 -22.83 30.89
N ILE A 836 -1.31 -22.20 29.88
CA ILE A 836 -2.57 -21.45 30.08
C ILE A 836 -3.76 -22.38 30.45
N HIS A 837 -3.61 -23.69 30.18
CA HIS A 837 -4.61 -24.72 30.46
C HIS A 837 -4.29 -25.50 31.74
N ASN A 838 -3.26 -25.13 32.51
CA ASN A 838 -2.79 -25.81 33.73
C ASN A 838 -2.47 -27.29 33.52
N VAL A 839 -1.99 -27.69 32.36
CA VAL A 839 -1.59 -29.04 32.00
C VAL A 839 -0.10 -29.16 31.75
N ILE A 840 0.45 -30.36 31.89
CA ILE A 840 1.80 -30.70 31.45
C ILE A 840 1.66 -31.84 30.43
N PRO A 841 1.98 -31.65 29.15
CA PRO A 841 1.97 -32.71 28.15
C PRO A 841 3.06 -33.74 28.41
N ASP A 842 3.02 -34.85 27.71
CA ASP A 842 4.05 -35.91 27.77
C ASP A 842 5.14 -35.66 26.72
N ILE A 843 4.76 -35.01 25.61
CA ILE A 843 5.67 -34.51 24.57
C ILE A 843 5.24 -33.08 24.19
N ILE A 844 6.21 -32.22 23.94
CA ILE A 844 6.00 -30.94 23.22
C ILE A 844 6.82 -30.94 21.93
N THR A 845 6.25 -30.29 20.90
CA THR A 845 6.92 -30.05 19.62
C THR A 845 7.13 -28.56 19.41
N ILE A 846 8.31 -28.18 18.95
CA ILE A 846 8.75 -26.80 18.82
C ILE A 846 9.29 -26.61 17.40
N GLY A 847 9.07 -25.44 16.82
CA GLY A 847 9.60 -25.09 15.50
C GLY A 847 9.82 -23.61 15.37
N LYS A 848 9.30 -23.01 14.30
CA LYS A 848 9.34 -21.61 13.88
C LYS A 848 10.05 -20.60 14.80
N PRO A 849 9.52 -20.30 16.04
CA PRO A 849 10.07 -19.24 16.90
C PRO A 849 11.50 -19.50 17.38
N LEU A 850 11.92 -20.77 17.50
CA LEU A 850 13.21 -21.13 18.06
C LEU A 850 14.39 -20.67 17.20
N GLY A 851 14.20 -20.52 15.87
CA GLY A 851 15.25 -20.20 14.92
C GLY A 851 15.26 -18.75 14.42
N ASN A 852 14.25 -17.95 14.73
CA ASN A 852 14.10 -16.60 14.17
C ASN A 852 14.26 -16.56 12.64
N GLY A 853 13.60 -17.48 11.92
CA GLY A 853 13.73 -17.66 10.47
C GLY A 853 14.75 -18.71 10.04
N HIS A 854 15.70 -19.09 10.90
CA HIS A 854 16.63 -20.17 10.62
C HIS A 854 15.98 -21.54 10.88
N PRO A 855 16.22 -22.57 10.02
CA PRO A 855 15.63 -23.91 10.18
C PRO A 855 16.11 -24.60 11.45
N ILE A 856 15.21 -24.76 12.43
CA ILE A 856 15.41 -25.55 13.65
C ILE A 856 14.07 -25.92 14.26
N GLY A 857 13.99 -27.10 14.83
CA GLY A 857 12.88 -27.57 15.66
C GLY A 857 13.39 -28.44 16.81
N ALA A 858 12.52 -28.77 17.72
CA ALA A 858 12.83 -29.65 18.82
C ALA A 858 11.60 -30.48 19.26
N VAL A 859 11.85 -31.64 19.79
CA VAL A 859 10.91 -32.45 20.56
C VAL A 859 11.45 -32.56 21.99
N VAL A 860 10.61 -32.23 22.97
CA VAL A 860 10.95 -32.42 24.38
C VAL A 860 9.93 -33.39 24.99
N CYS A 861 10.41 -34.45 25.64
CA CYS A 861 9.55 -35.47 26.19
C CYS A 861 9.95 -35.84 27.62
N THR A 862 9.10 -36.69 28.24
CA THR A 862 9.42 -37.32 29.54
C THR A 862 10.54 -38.36 29.35
N LYS A 863 11.20 -38.69 30.45
CA LYS A 863 12.29 -39.66 30.46
C LYS A 863 11.82 -41.03 30.01
N ASP A 864 10.68 -41.49 30.46
CA ASP A 864 10.11 -42.80 30.14
C ASP A 864 9.82 -42.95 28.63
N ILE A 865 9.34 -41.90 27.98
CA ILE A 865 9.11 -41.89 26.52
C ILE A 865 10.43 -41.96 25.79
N ALA A 866 11.43 -41.17 26.22
CA ALA A 866 12.75 -41.22 25.62
C ALA A 866 13.44 -42.60 25.76
N GLU A 867 13.30 -43.25 26.92
CA GLU A 867 13.83 -44.60 27.16
C GLU A 867 13.12 -45.64 26.29
N SER A 868 11.81 -45.54 26.13
CA SER A 868 11.04 -46.42 25.23
C SER A 868 11.42 -46.25 23.77
N PHE A 869 11.82 -45.04 23.36
CA PHE A 869 12.26 -44.75 22.01
C PHE A 869 13.68 -45.24 21.73
N ALA A 870 14.49 -45.39 22.75
CA ALA A 870 15.85 -45.93 22.68
C ALA A 870 15.81 -47.47 22.56
N ASN A 871 15.08 -48.04 21.62
CA ASN A 871 14.74 -49.43 21.41
C ASN A 871 15.79 -50.21 20.58
N GLY A 872 16.94 -49.63 20.29
CA GLY A 872 18.01 -50.21 19.45
C GLY A 872 18.03 -49.73 18.02
N MET A 873 16.98 -49.10 17.51
CA MET A 873 16.97 -48.38 16.24
C MET A 873 17.66 -47.01 16.42
N GLU A 874 18.75 -46.77 15.71
CA GLU A 874 19.44 -45.47 15.77
C GLU A 874 18.49 -44.34 15.27
N PHE A 875 18.43 -43.26 16.02
CA PHE A 875 17.86 -42.00 15.55
C PHE A 875 18.99 -41.04 15.13
N PHE A 876 19.07 -40.77 13.86
CA PHE A 876 20.03 -39.82 13.32
C PHE A 876 19.33 -38.82 12.39
N ASN A 877 19.59 -37.53 12.63
CA ASN A 877 19.13 -36.45 11.77
C ASN A 877 20.38 -35.64 11.39
N THR A 878 20.72 -35.60 10.10
CA THR A 878 22.00 -35.01 9.61
C THR A 878 22.18 -33.56 10.07
N PHE A 879 21.13 -32.76 10.05
CA PHE A 879 21.21 -31.32 10.38
C PHE A 879 20.59 -30.98 11.73
N GLY A 880 19.85 -31.87 12.37
CA GLY A 880 19.27 -31.63 13.69
C GLY A 880 20.36 -31.51 14.77
N GLY A 881 20.35 -30.41 15.49
CA GLY A 881 21.31 -30.14 16.55
C GLY A 881 22.68 -29.69 16.06
N ASN A 882 22.81 -29.23 14.82
CA ASN A 882 24.07 -28.68 14.29
C ASN A 882 24.52 -27.44 15.07
N PRO A 883 25.86 -27.15 15.11
CA PRO A 883 26.39 -26.05 15.90
C PRO A 883 25.81 -24.67 15.58
N VAL A 884 25.53 -24.37 14.31
CA VAL A 884 24.97 -23.04 13.89
C VAL A 884 23.55 -22.89 14.36
N SER A 885 22.65 -23.85 14.06
CA SER A 885 21.27 -23.82 14.52
C SER A 885 21.17 -23.73 16.03
N CYS A 886 22.02 -24.50 16.76
CA CYS A 886 22.04 -24.47 18.23
C CYS A 886 22.53 -23.11 18.78
N SER A 887 23.51 -22.49 18.13
CA SER A 887 23.98 -21.14 18.50
C SER A 887 22.90 -20.09 18.33
N ILE A 888 22.21 -20.12 17.20
CA ILE A 888 21.07 -19.24 16.87
C ILE A 888 19.94 -19.45 17.87
N GLY A 889 19.46 -20.68 18.08
CA GLY A 889 18.36 -20.96 19.01
C GLY A 889 18.67 -20.56 20.45
N THR A 890 19.93 -20.74 20.89
CA THR A 890 20.38 -20.27 22.21
C THR A 890 20.24 -18.75 22.33
N GLU A 891 20.71 -18.03 21.31
CA GLU A 891 20.63 -16.56 21.31
C GLU A 891 19.19 -16.05 21.27
N VAL A 892 18.32 -16.69 20.50
CA VAL A 892 16.89 -16.37 20.47
C VAL A 892 16.26 -16.45 21.86
N LEU A 893 16.48 -17.57 22.58
CA LEU A 893 15.96 -17.75 23.94
C LEU A 893 16.52 -16.71 24.92
N ARG A 894 17.83 -16.43 24.82
CA ARG A 894 18.49 -15.39 25.63
C ARG A 894 17.96 -13.98 25.34
N PHE A 895 17.75 -13.68 24.06
CA PHE A 895 17.22 -12.37 23.64
C PHE A 895 15.80 -12.16 24.13
N ILE A 896 14.91 -13.16 24.01
CA ILE A 896 13.54 -13.09 24.55
C ILE A 896 13.57 -12.73 26.03
N LYS A 897 14.46 -13.36 26.82
CA LYS A 897 14.60 -13.14 28.25
C LYS A 897 15.20 -11.76 28.55
N LYS A 898 16.29 -11.38 27.87
CA LYS A 898 17.01 -10.12 28.04
C LYS A 898 16.10 -8.92 27.78
N GLU A 899 15.43 -8.93 26.66
CA GLU A 899 14.55 -7.84 26.22
C GLU A 899 13.11 -7.96 26.76
N LYS A 900 12.83 -8.94 27.65
CA LYS A 900 11.51 -9.19 28.27
C LYS A 900 10.38 -9.30 27.23
N LEU A 901 10.63 -9.94 26.09
CA LEU A 901 9.70 -9.98 24.98
C LEU A 901 8.41 -10.75 25.29
N GLN A 902 8.42 -11.73 26.20
CA GLN A 902 7.18 -12.34 26.70
C GLN A 902 6.29 -11.32 27.39
N GLU A 903 6.85 -10.45 28.25
CA GLU A 903 6.09 -9.39 28.93
C GLU A 903 5.60 -8.33 27.92
N ASN A 904 6.44 -7.98 26.95
CA ASN A 904 6.03 -7.10 25.84
C ASN A 904 4.84 -7.71 25.09
N SER A 905 4.89 -9.00 24.76
CA SER A 905 3.78 -9.70 24.09
C SER A 905 2.48 -9.63 24.91
N ARG A 906 2.57 -9.73 26.25
CA ARG A 906 1.41 -9.58 27.13
C ARG A 906 0.85 -8.16 27.08
N ILE A 907 1.68 -7.15 27.31
CA ILE A 907 1.26 -5.74 27.39
C ILE A 907 0.69 -5.27 26.05
N ILE A 908 1.44 -5.49 24.99
CA ILE A 908 1.05 -5.03 23.65
C ILE A 908 -0.11 -5.85 23.10
N GLY A 909 -0.14 -7.16 23.36
CA GLY A 909 -1.25 -8.02 22.97
C GLY A 909 -2.56 -7.65 23.67
N ASP A 910 -2.54 -7.37 24.97
CA ASP A 910 -3.71 -6.92 25.73
C ASP A 910 -4.19 -5.55 25.22
N TYR A 911 -3.26 -4.62 24.96
CA TYR A 911 -3.58 -3.32 24.33
C TYR A 911 -4.23 -3.51 22.95
N PHE A 912 -3.60 -4.26 22.06
CA PHE A 912 -4.07 -4.47 20.70
C PHE A 912 -5.45 -5.13 20.69
N LYS A 913 -5.63 -6.21 21.45
CA LYS A 913 -6.93 -6.89 21.61
C LYS A 913 -8.00 -5.92 22.13
N GLY A 914 -7.65 -5.07 23.10
CA GLY A 914 -8.54 -4.04 23.64
C GLY A 914 -9.03 -3.04 22.59
N GLU A 915 -8.12 -2.55 21.72
CA GLU A 915 -8.48 -1.64 20.62
C GLU A 915 -9.33 -2.34 19.55
N LEU A 916 -9.03 -3.59 19.21
CA LEU A 916 -9.83 -4.39 18.28
C LEU A 916 -11.25 -4.65 18.82
N ILE A 917 -11.38 -4.92 20.12
CA ILE A 917 -12.71 -5.05 20.78
C ILE A 917 -13.47 -3.71 20.76
N LYS A 918 -12.78 -2.57 20.86
CA LYS A 918 -13.44 -1.27 20.69
C LYS A 918 -13.97 -1.11 19.26
N LEU A 919 -13.21 -1.53 18.25
CA LEU A 919 -13.68 -1.52 16.86
C LEU A 919 -14.90 -2.43 16.65
N SER A 920 -14.91 -3.62 17.21
CA SER A 920 -16.04 -4.55 17.06
C SER A 920 -17.38 -4.00 17.60
N LYS A 921 -17.33 -3.05 18.52
CA LYS A 921 -18.54 -2.35 19.01
C LYS A 921 -19.12 -1.34 18.00
N HIS A 922 -18.31 -0.90 17.05
CA HIS A 922 -18.72 0.07 16.02
C HIS A 922 -18.98 -0.58 14.66
N TYR A 923 -18.41 -1.77 14.44
CA TYR A 923 -18.50 -2.46 13.15
C TYR A 923 -19.04 -3.87 13.33
N ASN A 924 -20.32 -4.05 13.07
CA ASN A 924 -21.08 -5.31 13.32
C ASN A 924 -20.55 -6.51 12.52
N ILE A 925 -19.77 -6.29 11.47
CA ILE A 925 -19.14 -7.38 10.71
C ILE A 925 -17.99 -8.04 11.46
N ILE A 926 -17.47 -7.42 12.52
CA ILE A 926 -16.48 -8.04 13.41
C ILE A 926 -17.22 -8.85 14.45
N GLY A 927 -17.33 -10.16 14.24
CA GLY A 927 -18.08 -11.05 15.12
C GLY A 927 -17.33 -11.46 16.38
N ASP A 928 -16.00 -11.68 16.28
CA ASP A 928 -15.17 -12.06 17.41
C ASP A 928 -13.74 -11.56 17.31
N VAL A 929 -13.16 -11.22 18.46
CA VAL A 929 -11.75 -10.88 18.63
C VAL A 929 -11.16 -11.74 19.73
N ARG A 930 -10.33 -12.70 19.34
CA ARG A 930 -9.80 -13.70 20.26
C ARG A 930 -8.29 -13.88 20.20
N GLY A 931 -7.77 -14.72 21.07
CA GLY A 931 -6.34 -15.00 21.19
C GLY A 931 -5.69 -14.33 22.41
N LYS A 932 -4.40 -14.56 22.60
CA LYS A 932 -3.62 -14.09 23.76
C LYS A 932 -2.25 -13.57 23.33
N GLY A 933 -1.79 -12.52 24.02
CA GLY A 933 -0.52 -11.88 23.66
C GLY A 933 -0.52 -11.43 22.21
N LEU A 934 0.57 -11.64 21.51
CA LEU A 934 0.71 -11.35 20.07
C LEU A 934 0.34 -12.58 19.19
N PHE A 935 -0.76 -13.23 19.52
CA PHE A 935 -1.38 -14.31 18.76
C PHE A 935 -2.89 -14.09 18.77
N LEU A 936 -3.37 -13.24 17.84
CA LEU A 936 -4.75 -12.77 17.81
C LEU A 936 -5.44 -13.16 16.49
N GLY A 937 -6.76 -13.24 16.54
CA GLY A 937 -7.62 -13.43 15.38
C GLY A 937 -8.82 -12.49 15.43
N ILE A 938 -9.20 -11.97 14.26
CA ILE A 938 -10.40 -11.15 14.05
C ILE A 938 -11.32 -11.94 13.12
N GLU A 939 -12.46 -12.40 13.60
CA GLU A 939 -13.42 -13.17 12.80
C GLU A 939 -14.54 -12.27 12.28
N PHE A 940 -14.79 -12.35 10.97
CA PHE A 940 -15.81 -11.57 10.27
C PHE A 940 -17.02 -12.44 9.95
N VAL A 941 -18.20 -11.98 10.35
CA VAL A 941 -19.48 -12.66 10.12
C VAL A 941 -20.59 -11.65 9.87
N ASP A 942 -21.65 -12.08 9.19
CA ASP A 942 -22.88 -11.32 9.08
C ASP A 942 -23.76 -11.41 10.36
N ARG A 943 -24.93 -10.76 10.36
CA ARG A 943 -25.90 -10.78 11.48
C ARG A 943 -26.45 -12.19 11.78
N ASN A 944 -26.39 -13.11 10.83
CA ASN A 944 -26.84 -14.49 10.95
C ASN A 944 -25.69 -15.44 11.32
N MET A 945 -24.51 -14.91 11.62
CA MET A 945 -23.28 -15.69 11.91
C MET A 945 -22.73 -16.44 10.70
N ASN A 946 -23.10 -16.07 9.47
CA ASN A 946 -22.46 -16.63 8.27
C ASN A 946 -21.07 -16.00 8.09
N PRO A 947 -20.06 -16.78 7.67
CA PRO A 947 -18.71 -16.29 7.48
C PRO A 947 -18.62 -15.33 6.28
N LEU A 948 -17.87 -14.24 6.45
CA LEU A 948 -17.62 -13.21 5.43
C LEU A 948 -16.24 -13.40 4.80
N MET A 949 -16.09 -14.40 3.92
CA MET A 949 -14.82 -14.75 3.29
C MET A 949 -14.34 -13.66 2.31
N GLU A 950 -15.21 -13.20 1.41
CA GLU A 950 -14.86 -12.21 0.38
C GLU A 950 -14.44 -10.89 1.01
N GLU A 951 -15.19 -10.46 2.04
CA GLU A 951 -14.90 -9.23 2.79
C GLU A 951 -13.56 -9.35 3.55
N THR A 952 -13.26 -10.49 4.11
CA THR A 952 -11.99 -10.70 4.83
C THR A 952 -10.80 -10.69 3.86
N VAL A 953 -10.93 -11.32 2.71
CA VAL A 953 -9.90 -11.28 1.64
C VAL A 953 -9.72 -9.86 1.12
N TYR A 954 -10.82 -9.13 0.91
CA TYR A 954 -10.78 -7.71 0.54
C TYR A 954 -9.99 -6.89 1.56
N ILE A 955 -10.30 -7.02 2.87
CA ILE A 955 -9.59 -6.29 3.95
C ILE A 955 -8.08 -6.60 3.90
N VAL A 956 -7.68 -7.85 3.73
CA VAL A 956 -6.27 -8.26 3.66
C VAL A 956 -5.55 -7.61 2.48
N ASN A 957 -6.16 -7.60 1.28
CA ASN A 957 -5.59 -6.95 0.11
C ASN A 957 -5.52 -5.43 0.27
N ARG A 958 -6.51 -4.82 0.93
CA ARG A 958 -6.49 -3.39 1.25
C ARG A 958 -5.40 -3.04 2.27
N LEU A 959 -5.23 -3.84 3.32
CA LEU A 959 -4.14 -3.66 4.30
C LEU A 959 -2.77 -3.69 3.61
N LYS A 960 -2.55 -4.64 2.66
CA LYS A 960 -1.32 -4.68 1.85
C LYS A 960 -1.07 -3.36 1.12
N LYS A 961 -2.10 -2.77 0.51
CA LYS A 961 -1.97 -1.47 -0.17
C LYS A 961 -1.51 -0.36 0.78
N TYR A 962 -1.92 -0.42 2.05
CA TYR A 962 -1.48 0.53 3.10
C TYR A 962 -0.17 0.14 3.79
N GLY A 963 0.59 -0.82 3.24
CA GLY A 963 1.87 -1.23 3.81
C GLY A 963 1.75 -2.12 5.04
N ILE A 964 0.68 -2.93 5.17
CA ILE A 964 0.48 -3.88 6.27
C ILE A 964 0.27 -5.28 5.70
N LEU A 965 1.18 -6.21 6.02
CA LEU A 965 1.04 -7.60 5.61
C LEU A 965 0.15 -8.35 6.60
N SER A 966 -0.90 -8.94 6.09
CA SER A 966 -1.88 -9.71 6.84
C SER A 966 -2.28 -10.96 6.05
N SER A 967 -3.00 -11.87 6.68
CA SER A 967 -3.44 -13.11 6.01
C SER A 967 -4.71 -13.64 6.64
N VAL A 968 -5.45 -14.44 5.87
CA VAL A 968 -6.65 -15.11 6.35
C VAL A 968 -6.33 -16.48 6.96
N ASP A 969 -7.16 -16.91 7.87
CA ASP A 969 -7.17 -18.25 8.50
C ASP A 969 -8.62 -18.66 8.82
N GLY A 970 -8.77 -19.79 9.48
CA GLY A 970 -10.07 -20.36 9.85
C GLY A 970 -10.68 -21.25 8.75
N PRO A 971 -11.65 -22.08 9.11
CA PRO A 971 -12.33 -23.01 8.19
C PRO A 971 -12.87 -22.34 6.94
N ASP A 972 -13.41 -21.14 7.10
CA ASP A 972 -14.12 -20.38 6.07
C ASP A 972 -13.29 -19.21 5.51
N ASN A 973 -11.98 -19.14 5.81
CA ASN A 973 -11.11 -18.02 5.44
C ASN A 973 -11.66 -16.63 5.83
N ASN A 974 -12.40 -16.55 6.93
CA ASN A 974 -13.05 -15.35 7.43
C ASN A 974 -12.41 -14.78 8.72
N VAL A 975 -11.20 -15.22 9.03
CA VAL A 975 -10.42 -14.75 10.19
C VAL A 975 -9.14 -14.09 9.73
N ILE A 976 -8.92 -12.83 10.10
CA ILE A 976 -7.59 -12.19 9.95
C ILE A 976 -6.72 -12.65 11.10
N LYS A 977 -5.60 -13.31 10.76
CA LYS A 977 -4.59 -13.71 11.75
C LYS A 977 -3.58 -12.64 12.00
N ILE A 978 -3.22 -12.45 13.27
CA ILE A 978 -2.22 -11.49 13.73
C ILE A 978 -1.18 -12.22 14.58
N LYS A 979 0.04 -12.34 14.06
CA LYS A 979 1.17 -13.06 14.66
C LYS A 979 2.50 -12.33 14.37
N PRO A 980 2.65 -11.05 14.74
CA PRO A 980 3.83 -10.25 14.43
C PRO A 980 5.07 -10.74 15.18
N PRO A 981 6.27 -10.25 14.87
CA PRO A 981 7.44 -10.38 15.74
C PRO A 981 7.14 -9.87 17.16
N LEU A 982 7.78 -10.47 18.19
CA LEU A 982 7.56 -10.08 19.60
C LEU A 982 8.07 -8.68 19.94
N THR A 983 8.83 -8.07 19.07
CA THR A 983 9.30 -6.67 19.16
C THR A 983 8.24 -5.64 18.75
N PHE A 984 7.04 -6.11 18.35
CA PHE A 984 5.90 -5.25 18.03
C PHE A 984 5.57 -4.30 19.18
N ASN A 985 5.23 -3.05 18.86
CA ASN A 985 5.00 -2.02 19.86
C ASN A 985 3.63 -1.33 19.68
N LYS A 986 3.33 -0.36 20.54
CA LYS A 986 2.05 0.35 20.52
C LYS A 986 1.83 1.10 19.22
N HIS A 987 2.85 1.76 18.67
CA HIS A 987 2.75 2.49 17.40
C HIS A 987 2.33 1.57 16.24
N ASN A 988 2.89 0.36 16.21
CA ASN A 988 2.53 -0.63 15.19
C ASN A 988 1.05 -1.08 15.32
N CYS A 989 0.56 -1.23 16.56
CA CYS A 989 -0.86 -1.51 16.82
C CYS A 989 -1.75 -0.36 16.33
N ASP A 990 -1.39 0.89 16.67
CA ASP A 990 -2.14 2.08 16.30
C ASP A 990 -2.21 2.24 14.77
N MET A 991 -1.10 1.97 14.07
CA MET A 991 -1.04 1.95 12.60
C MET A 991 -2.02 0.91 12.01
N PHE A 992 -2.00 -0.33 12.51
CA PHE A 992 -2.93 -1.37 12.07
C PHE A 992 -4.39 -0.96 12.28
N ILE A 993 -4.73 -0.48 13.50
CA ILE A 993 -6.09 -0.04 13.87
C ILE A 993 -6.54 1.13 13.00
N HIS A 994 -5.65 2.10 12.72
CA HIS A 994 -5.95 3.24 11.88
C HIS A 994 -6.39 2.78 10.47
N TYR A 995 -5.58 1.96 9.82
CA TYR A 995 -5.89 1.51 8.46
C TYR A 995 -7.05 0.52 8.41
N LEU A 996 -7.17 -0.37 9.40
CA LEU A 996 -8.34 -1.25 9.49
C LEU A 996 -9.65 -0.45 9.60
N ARG A 997 -9.67 0.60 10.45
CA ARG A 997 -10.83 1.51 10.57
C ARG A 997 -11.13 2.21 9.25
N LYS A 998 -10.10 2.69 8.54
CA LYS A 998 -10.26 3.32 7.23
C LYS A 998 -10.91 2.37 6.22
N ILE A 999 -10.44 1.12 6.18
CA ILE A 999 -10.95 0.08 5.28
C ILE A 999 -12.38 -0.32 5.65
N LEU A 1000 -12.69 -0.46 6.93
CA LEU A 1000 -14.04 -0.81 7.40
C LEU A 1000 -15.10 0.25 7.03
N ASN A 1001 -14.69 1.47 6.71
CA ASN A 1001 -15.56 2.54 6.21
C ASN A 1001 -15.66 2.56 4.68
N GLU A 1002 -15.03 1.64 3.95
CA GLU A 1002 -15.14 1.56 2.49
C GLU A 1002 -16.50 0.97 2.08
N ASP A 1003 -17.04 1.41 0.96
CA ASP A 1003 -18.41 1.11 0.51
C ASP A 1003 -18.73 -0.37 0.42
N PHE A 1004 -17.77 -1.18 0.00
CA PHE A 1004 -17.95 -2.63 -0.09
C PHE A 1004 -18.28 -3.26 1.26
N LEU A 1005 -17.69 -2.75 2.33
CA LEU A 1005 -17.88 -3.30 3.68
C LEU A 1005 -19.03 -2.61 4.43
N ASN A 1006 -19.30 -1.35 4.13
CA ASN A 1006 -20.19 -0.52 4.93
C ASN A 1006 -21.67 -0.67 4.59
N SER A 1007 -22.02 -1.00 3.37
CA SER A 1007 -23.36 -0.78 2.85
C SER A 1007 -24.34 -1.96 2.97
N LYS A 1008 -23.82 -3.17 3.08
CA LYS A 1008 -24.64 -4.40 3.04
C LYS A 1008 -25.00 -4.91 4.41
N TYR A 1009 -24.25 -4.52 5.43
CA TYR A 1009 -24.31 -5.11 6.77
C TYR A 1009 -24.70 -4.13 7.87
N TYR A 1010 -24.88 -2.86 7.54
CA TYR A 1010 -25.22 -1.79 8.49
C TYR A 1010 -26.67 -1.29 8.35
N GLU A 1011 -27.31 -1.53 7.21
CA GLU A 1011 -28.75 -1.31 7.02
C GLU A 1011 -29.56 -2.53 7.54
#